data_df60c370fa8e0956818f15bd7e36b916
#
_entry.id   df60c370fa8e0956818f15bd7e36b916
#
_cell.length_a   1.000
_cell.length_b   1.000
_cell.length_c   1.000
_cell.angle_alpha   90.00
_cell.angle_beta   90.00
_cell.angle_gamma   90.00
#
_symmetry.space_group_name_H-M   'P 1'
#
loop_
_entity.id
_entity.type
_entity.pdbx_description
1 polymer ?
#
loop_
_entity_poly.entity_id
_entity_poly.type
_entity_poly.pdbx_seq_one_letter_code
_entity_poly.pdbx_strand_id
1 'polypeptide(L)'
;MKWLGCLAWLCISAAAFAQPRVLDDFSDAARWQAGASDQVQASVQRGARGGVCLRYDFAGVSGHALLRRELPLDMPEHYVLRLRLHGSAPANALQLKFVDASGDNVWWMNRPDFVPPRASSELTIRQRQIEFAWGPTTDRVLRHAAAVELVVASGAGGRGELCFERLMLSALPPPGPHPEPVVSTSTRHWQVDLGERREVNGLFVRWPPAPATRDFDVQLSDDARRWHTVRRVRGAGRDLQALWLPPELEARHVRLAYARPSTAPLAVTVMDPEQWPTRNAALTTLAKALPRGRMPRGFVDEQSYWTLVATDGGGAHAAVISEDGAIEPRKLGPSLEPFIVDEAARVLSWADFGIDHSLRDGYLPLPQVRWAQPDGIALAIEAGADGTRERAQLIARYTLSNSGAAPRRLTLVLALRPWQVNPPAQFLNAPGGVSRVRHLDWRERALRVDGRAWLHALSAPASVVAGALDNGDALLDAAAQQRLQVLTDEQGLANAALRWTFELAPGQSRSVAVALPLAGDATPPARADDDWARARLDAVAAQWRERLNRVVLSLPADAQPTVDTMRSSLAHILMSRDGPALQPGTRSYARSWVRDGAMMVAGLLRLGELAAAREFVQWYARFLFASGKVPCCVDARGADPVPENDSHGEFIHAVALLWRHTGDRALLQSLWPQVDAAARYMETLRQSERSAANREPGREMLFGLMPASISHEGYSAKPMHSYWDDFWALAGYRDATELAMALDQGARAAELARQRDEFAAELGRSLQRSMAQHRIDHLPGAAELGDFDPTSSTLIFSPAGAEALVPRATLEATWGRYWRESLERIEGRRAWDAYTPYEWRSVSAFVRLGQPQRAQALSEFFMRDRRPAGWNQWGEVVVRQAREVRFLGDMPHAWIASDFIGSMLDRLAYEREPDRALVLAAGVPREWLAAGVSVQALRTRHGALSYRMRRDGSTVHLSIESGLKLPEGGLWLAWPGDDALPEARVDGRPASWEGRALRIAALPAQVQLTLP
;
A
#
# COMPACT_ATOMS: atom_id res chain seq x y z
N MET A 1 -8.06 57.10 68.87
CA MET A 1 -8.25 58.07 67.79
C MET A 1 -7.47 57.70 66.55
N LYS A 2 -8.22 57.79 65.44
CA LYS A 2 -7.85 57.66 64.02
C LYS A 2 -7.75 56.22 63.46
N TRP A 3 -8.85 55.83 62.89
CA TRP A 3 -9.02 54.83 61.85
C TRP A 3 -8.30 55.27 60.56
N LEU A 4 -7.68 54.30 59.87
CA LEU A 4 -7.31 54.41 58.42
C LEU A 4 -7.67 53.08 57.77
N GLY A 5 -8.69 53.15 56.91
CA GLY A 5 -9.15 52.04 56.16
C GLY A 5 -8.25 51.79 54.95
N CYS A 6 -7.86 50.52 54.69
CA CYS A 6 -7.27 50.06 53.46
C CYS A 6 -8.38 49.56 52.56
N LEU A 7 -8.73 50.30 51.52
CA LEU A 7 -9.52 49.81 50.38
C LEU A 7 -8.58 48.90 49.56
N ALA A 8 -8.82 47.60 49.60
CA ALA A 8 -8.26 46.64 48.66
C ALA A 8 -8.97 46.80 47.32
N TRP A 9 -8.25 47.33 46.34
CA TRP A 9 -8.63 47.29 44.94
C TRP A 9 -8.50 45.86 44.45
N LEU A 10 -9.61 45.17 44.23
CA LEU A 10 -9.68 43.94 43.43
C LEU A 10 -9.45 44.33 41.95
N CYS A 11 -8.25 44.21 41.47
CA CYS A 11 -7.98 44.18 40.04
C CYS A 11 -8.54 42.90 39.47
N ILE A 12 -9.77 42.94 38.99
CA ILE A 12 -10.28 41.94 38.06
C ILE A 12 -9.54 42.20 36.73
N SER A 13 -8.50 41.42 36.47
CA SER A 13 -7.89 41.36 35.15
C SER A 13 -8.92 40.70 34.22
N ALA A 14 -9.76 41.51 33.57
CA ALA A 14 -10.47 41.03 32.38
C ALA A 14 -9.40 40.72 31.37
N ALA A 15 -9.12 39.42 31.18
CA ALA A 15 -8.33 38.96 30.06
C ALA A 15 -9.01 39.46 28.78
N ALA A 16 -8.45 40.46 28.16
CA ALA A 16 -8.89 41.01 26.90
C ALA A 16 -8.66 39.87 25.87
N PHE A 17 -9.71 39.12 25.57
CA PHE A 17 -9.70 38.17 24.45
C PHE A 17 -9.30 39.00 23.22
N ALA A 18 -8.21 38.62 22.55
CA ALA A 18 -7.81 39.25 21.32
C ALA A 18 -8.98 39.15 20.34
N GLN A 19 -9.47 40.28 19.83
CA GLN A 19 -10.60 40.30 18.89
C GLN A 19 -10.23 39.43 17.67
N PRO A 20 -11.21 38.69 17.08
CA PRO A 20 -10.96 37.93 15.88
C PRO A 20 -10.33 38.78 14.79
N ARG A 21 -9.15 38.38 14.31
CA ARG A 21 -8.41 39.09 13.26
C ARG A 21 -8.92 38.60 11.90
N VAL A 22 -9.39 39.49 11.05
CA VAL A 22 -9.67 39.17 9.64
C VAL A 22 -8.34 39.08 8.94
N LEU A 23 -7.99 37.89 8.44
CA LEU A 23 -6.81 37.63 7.64
C LEU A 23 -7.03 38.07 6.19
N ASP A 24 -8.22 37.75 5.67
CA ASP A 24 -8.67 38.17 4.36
C ASP A 24 -10.20 38.30 4.34
N ASP A 25 -10.71 39.39 3.76
CA ASP A 25 -12.12 39.61 3.48
C ASP A 25 -12.50 39.24 2.04
N PHE A 26 -11.53 38.81 1.25
CA PHE A 26 -11.64 38.45 -0.17
C PHE A 26 -12.32 39.55 -1.02
N SER A 27 -12.12 40.82 -0.67
CA SER A 27 -12.64 41.94 -1.44
C SER A 27 -11.83 42.23 -2.69
N ASP A 28 -10.54 41.87 -2.70
CA ASP A 28 -9.57 42.16 -3.76
C ASP A 28 -9.02 40.85 -4.38
N ALA A 29 -9.52 40.50 -5.54
CA ALA A 29 -9.06 39.30 -6.28
C ALA A 29 -7.62 39.43 -6.81
N ALA A 30 -7.08 40.66 -6.96
CA ALA A 30 -5.73 40.87 -7.46
C ALA A 30 -4.63 40.45 -6.46
N ARG A 31 -4.99 40.27 -5.18
CA ARG A 31 -4.09 39.71 -4.15
C ARG A 31 -3.88 38.21 -4.23
N TRP A 32 -4.71 37.53 -5.01
CA TRP A 32 -4.68 36.08 -5.14
C TRP A 32 -4.20 35.67 -6.51
N GLN A 33 -3.29 34.74 -6.57
CA GLN A 33 -2.77 34.15 -7.79
C GLN A 33 -3.34 32.73 -7.96
N ALA A 34 -3.86 32.44 -9.16
CA ALA A 34 -4.28 31.08 -9.48
C ALA A 34 -3.05 30.26 -9.91
N GLY A 35 -2.97 29.04 -9.42
CA GLY A 35 -1.99 28.04 -9.81
C GLY A 35 -2.66 26.67 -10.03
N ALA A 36 -2.02 25.80 -10.78
CA ALA A 36 -2.51 24.45 -11.03
C ALA A 36 -1.37 23.51 -11.40
N SER A 37 -1.65 22.21 -11.24
CA SER A 37 -0.82 21.15 -11.83
C SER A 37 -0.86 21.19 -13.36
N ASP A 38 0.11 20.59 -14.02
CA ASP A 38 0.11 20.41 -15.47
C ASP A 38 -1.23 19.88 -15.97
N GLN A 39 -1.73 20.40 -17.10
CA GLN A 39 -3.01 20.06 -17.74
C GLN A 39 -4.26 20.51 -16.97
N VAL A 40 -4.19 20.85 -15.71
CA VAL A 40 -5.29 21.39 -14.92
C VAL A 40 -5.45 22.87 -15.23
N GLN A 41 -6.67 23.30 -15.52
CA GLN A 41 -6.96 24.72 -15.73
C GLN A 41 -7.43 25.35 -14.43
N ALA A 42 -6.88 26.52 -14.11
CA ALA A 42 -7.29 27.32 -12.94
C ALA A 42 -7.35 28.80 -13.28
N SER A 43 -8.33 29.50 -12.71
CA SER A 43 -8.43 30.94 -12.83
C SER A 43 -9.02 31.55 -11.57
N VAL A 44 -8.57 32.78 -11.26
CA VAL A 44 -9.12 33.60 -10.18
C VAL A 44 -10.06 34.65 -10.75
N GLN A 45 -11.19 34.88 -10.07
CA GLN A 45 -12.12 35.92 -10.47
C GLN A 45 -12.93 36.42 -9.26
N ARG A 46 -13.52 37.59 -9.42
CA ARG A 46 -14.45 38.12 -8.42
C ARG A 46 -15.80 37.39 -8.50
N GLY A 47 -16.27 36.91 -7.38
CA GLY A 47 -17.56 36.23 -7.30
C GLY A 47 -18.75 37.18 -7.54
N ALA A 48 -19.81 36.70 -8.18
CA ALA A 48 -21.03 37.47 -8.43
C ALA A 48 -21.74 37.94 -7.14
N ARG A 49 -21.51 37.24 -6.03
CA ARG A 49 -22.04 37.54 -4.69
C ARG A 49 -21.01 38.22 -3.78
N GLY A 50 -19.88 38.67 -4.34
CA GLY A 50 -18.70 39.11 -3.64
C GLY A 50 -17.74 37.92 -3.36
N GLY A 51 -16.56 38.25 -2.80
CA GLY A 51 -15.50 37.25 -2.56
C GLY A 51 -14.61 36.96 -3.76
N VAL A 52 -13.66 36.07 -3.57
CA VAL A 52 -12.73 35.59 -4.62
C VAL A 52 -13.04 34.12 -4.94
N CYS A 53 -13.21 33.83 -6.20
CA CYS A 53 -13.55 32.49 -6.66
C CYS A 53 -12.39 31.85 -7.42
N LEU A 54 -12.10 30.59 -7.10
CA LEU A 54 -11.29 29.67 -7.87
C LEU A 54 -12.23 28.93 -8.84
N ARG A 55 -12.02 29.10 -10.14
CA ARG A 55 -12.60 28.22 -11.17
C ARG A 55 -11.54 27.27 -11.65
N TYR A 56 -11.93 26.02 -11.83
CA TYR A 56 -11.01 24.98 -12.26
C TYR A 56 -11.67 23.95 -13.17
N ASP A 57 -10.84 23.29 -13.97
CA ASP A 57 -11.18 22.08 -14.73
C ASP A 57 -9.98 21.15 -14.68
N PHE A 58 -10.18 19.95 -14.14
CA PHE A 58 -9.13 18.93 -14.07
C PHE A 58 -8.82 18.31 -15.43
N ALA A 59 -9.68 18.51 -16.45
CA ALA A 59 -9.47 17.99 -17.82
C ALA A 59 -9.20 16.47 -17.87
N GLY A 60 -9.70 15.71 -16.90
CA GLY A 60 -9.53 14.24 -16.85
C GLY A 60 -8.18 13.77 -16.31
N VAL A 61 -7.40 14.64 -15.67
CA VAL A 61 -6.14 14.28 -15.00
C VAL A 61 -6.28 14.40 -13.48
N SER A 62 -5.46 13.67 -12.76
CA SER A 62 -5.24 13.87 -11.32
C SER A 62 -4.42 15.15 -11.11
N GLY A 63 -4.55 15.82 -10.00
CA GLY A 63 -3.79 17.03 -9.73
C GLY A 63 -4.54 17.99 -8.82
N HIS A 64 -4.17 19.26 -8.87
CA HIS A 64 -4.78 20.29 -8.04
C HIS A 64 -4.89 21.64 -8.77
N ALA A 65 -5.83 22.46 -8.31
CA ALA A 65 -5.97 23.88 -8.63
C ALA A 65 -5.93 24.66 -7.31
N LEU A 66 -5.33 25.83 -7.30
CA LEU A 66 -5.17 26.63 -6.08
C LEU A 66 -5.30 28.14 -6.30
N LEU A 67 -5.60 28.82 -5.22
CA LEU A 67 -5.37 30.25 -5.03
C LEU A 67 -4.26 30.44 -3.99
N ARG A 68 -3.20 31.14 -4.34
CA ARG A 68 -2.07 31.47 -3.45
C ARG A 68 -2.03 32.97 -3.17
N ARG A 69 -1.73 33.33 -1.92
CA ARG A 69 -1.48 34.68 -1.50
C ARG A 69 -0.29 34.74 -0.55
N GLU A 70 0.63 35.66 -0.80
CA GLU A 70 1.67 36.02 0.16
C GLU A 70 0.99 36.74 1.34
N LEU A 71 1.05 36.10 2.51
CA LEU A 71 0.41 36.57 3.72
C LEU A 71 1.25 36.16 4.93
N PRO A 72 2.24 37.00 5.31
CA PRO A 72 3.04 36.71 6.51
C PRO A 72 2.16 36.64 7.75
N LEU A 73 2.24 35.55 8.46
CA LEU A 73 1.42 35.27 9.64
C LEU A 73 2.29 34.71 10.76
N ASP A 74 2.12 35.29 11.94
CA ASP A 74 2.52 34.68 13.20
C ASP A 74 1.28 34.01 13.83
N MET A 75 1.38 32.72 14.07
CA MET A 75 0.28 31.96 14.64
C MET A 75 0.31 32.03 16.17
N PRO A 76 -0.83 32.33 16.82
CA PRO A 76 -0.94 32.19 18.27
C PRO A 76 -0.66 30.73 18.70
N GLU A 77 -0.28 30.55 19.96
CA GLU A 77 -0.04 29.23 20.52
C GLU A 77 -1.30 28.34 20.46
N HIS A 78 -2.47 28.96 20.71
CA HIS A 78 -3.78 28.32 20.60
C HIS A 78 -4.69 29.18 19.74
N TYR A 79 -5.30 28.58 18.72
CA TYR A 79 -6.11 29.32 17.77
C TYR A 79 -7.21 28.49 17.11
N VAL A 80 -8.14 29.21 16.50
CA VAL A 80 -9.13 28.70 15.57
C VAL A 80 -9.20 29.58 14.34
N LEU A 81 -9.28 28.95 13.15
CA LEU A 81 -9.54 29.63 11.90
C LEU A 81 -11.03 29.44 11.51
N ARG A 82 -11.60 30.46 10.87
CA ARG A 82 -12.94 30.37 10.28
C ARG A 82 -12.87 30.81 8.85
N LEU A 83 -13.28 29.90 7.96
CA LEU A 83 -13.29 30.13 6.53
C LEU A 83 -14.74 30.13 6.02
N ARG A 84 -15.20 31.27 5.51
CA ARG A 84 -16.52 31.38 4.90
C ARG A 84 -16.41 31.16 3.41
N LEU A 85 -17.21 30.25 2.88
CA LEU A 85 -17.16 29.83 1.48
C LEU A 85 -18.52 29.36 0.95
N HIS A 86 -18.66 29.34 -0.36
CA HIS A 86 -19.71 28.64 -1.09
C HIS A 86 -19.19 28.15 -2.45
N GLY A 87 -19.95 27.32 -3.13
CA GLY A 87 -19.51 26.85 -4.45
C GLY A 87 -20.42 25.83 -5.08
N SER A 88 -20.03 25.38 -6.25
CA SER A 88 -20.68 24.31 -7.01
C SER A 88 -19.62 23.47 -7.71
N ALA A 89 -19.38 22.27 -7.20
CA ALA A 89 -18.36 21.37 -7.71
C ALA A 89 -18.68 19.91 -7.32
N PRO A 90 -18.12 18.92 -8.05
CA PRO A 90 -18.05 17.55 -7.58
C PRO A 90 -17.31 17.43 -6.25
N ALA A 91 -17.44 16.28 -5.60
CA ALA A 91 -16.67 15.98 -4.38
C ALA A 91 -15.19 15.88 -4.70
N ASN A 92 -14.38 16.81 -4.18
CA ASN A 92 -12.93 16.87 -4.30
C ASN A 92 -12.32 17.16 -2.93
N ALA A 93 -11.01 17.08 -2.78
CA ALA A 93 -10.39 17.44 -1.52
C ALA A 93 -10.24 18.97 -1.40
N LEU A 94 -10.74 19.57 -0.34
CA LEU A 94 -10.46 20.97 0.03
C LEU A 94 -9.29 21.01 0.99
N GLN A 95 -8.26 21.82 0.64
CA GLN A 95 -7.07 22.01 1.48
C GLN A 95 -6.84 23.48 1.77
N LEU A 96 -6.53 23.80 3.02
CA LEU A 96 -5.98 25.07 3.42
C LEU A 96 -4.53 24.85 3.81
N LYS A 97 -3.59 25.39 3.04
CA LYS A 97 -2.15 25.22 3.25
C LYS A 97 -1.51 26.50 3.76
N PHE A 98 -0.53 26.33 4.62
CA PHE A 98 0.36 27.35 5.12
C PHE A 98 1.79 26.98 4.71
N VAL A 99 2.45 27.88 4.00
CA VAL A 99 3.79 27.68 3.45
C VAL A 99 4.75 28.64 4.17
N ASP A 100 5.90 28.15 4.60
CA ASP A 100 6.91 28.97 5.25
C ASP A 100 7.70 29.86 4.28
N ALA A 101 8.63 30.67 4.80
CA ALA A 101 9.42 31.59 3.99
C ALA A 101 10.43 30.88 3.06
N SER A 102 10.80 29.64 3.33
CA SER A 102 11.65 28.84 2.43
C SER A 102 10.89 28.32 1.22
N GLY A 103 9.56 28.16 1.35
CA GLY A 103 8.70 27.50 0.36
C GLY A 103 8.71 25.96 0.45
N ASP A 104 9.61 25.39 1.26
CA ASP A 104 9.80 23.94 1.34
C ASP A 104 8.90 23.27 2.38
N ASN A 105 8.53 23.98 3.47
CA ASN A 105 7.75 23.42 4.56
C ASN A 105 6.29 23.84 4.47
N VAL A 106 5.40 22.85 4.55
CA VAL A 106 3.96 23.03 4.40
C VAL A 106 3.20 22.40 5.55
N TRP A 107 2.24 23.13 6.10
CA TRP A 107 1.21 22.65 7.01
C TRP A 107 -0.15 22.78 6.35
N TRP A 108 -1.05 21.86 6.58
CA TRP A 108 -2.36 21.88 5.95
C TRP A 108 -3.51 21.38 6.82
N MET A 109 -4.69 21.89 6.54
CA MET A 109 -5.94 21.20 6.78
C MET A 109 -6.35 20.52 5.47
N ASN A 110 -6.61 19.22 5.51
CA ASN A 110 -7.06 18.44 4.35
C ASN A 110 -8.43 17.79 4.63
N ARG A 111 -9.44 18.15 3.84
CA ARG A 111 -10.78 17.54 3.89
C ARG A 111 -11.05 16.79 2.58
N PRO A 112 -10.85 15.47 2.54
CA PRO A 112 -11.20 14.66 1.37
C PRO A 112 -12.73 14.64 1.19
N ASP A 113 -13.19 14.33 -0.02
CA ASP A 113 -14.61 14.20 -0.39
C ASP A 113 -15.48 15.42 -0.02
N PHE A 114 -14.87 16.61 -0.06
CA PHE A 114 -15.57 17.85 0.26
C PHE A 114 -16.51 18.26 -0.89
N VAL A 115 -17.80 18.37 -0.57
CA VAL A 115 -18.80 18.95 -1.47
C VAL A 115 -19.07 20.38 -1.03
N PRO A 116 -18.76 21.39 -1.87
CA PRO A 116 -18.97 22.79 -1.46
C PRO A 116 -20.47 23.10 -1.22
N PRO A 117 -20.79 23.82 -0.14
CA PRO A 117 -22.15 24.28 0.10
C PRO A 117 -22.56 25.30 -0.98
N ARG A 118 -23.80 25.19 -1.47
CA ARG A 118 -24.32 26.14 -2.47
C ARG A 118 -24.62 27.53 -1.90
N ALA A 119 -24.97 27.59 -0.62
CA ALA A 119 -25.13 28.83 0.13
C ALA A 119 -23.87 29.12 0.94
N SER A 120 -23.62 30.42 1.22
CA SER A 120 -22.51 30.84 2.08
C SER A 120 -22.57 30.12 3.42
N SER A 121 -21.50 29.46 3.77
CA SER A 121 -21.35 28.66 5.00
C SER A 121 -19.97 28.88 5.61
N GLU A 122 -19.88 28.76 6.92
CA GLU A 122 -18.64 28.91 7.65
C GLU A 122 -18.05 27.55 8.04
N LEU A 123 -16.82 27.34 7.71
CA LEU A 123 -16.00 26.20 8.08
C LEU A 123 -15.12 26.60 9.26
N THR A 124 -15.28 25.96 10.39
CA THR A 124 -14.40 26.13 11.56
C THR A 124 -13.22 25.14 11.42
N ILE A 125 -12.01 25.65 11.52
CA ILE A 125 -10.76 24.90 11.42
C ILE A 125 -9.99 25.12 12.71
N ARG A 126 -9.87 24.08 13.51
CA ARG A 126 -9.17 24.13 14.79
C ARG A 126 -7.69 23.83 14.59
N GLN A 127 -6.83 24.34 15.45
CA GLN A 127 -5.39 24.13 15.40
C GLN A 127 -5.01 22.66 15.22
N ARG A 128 -5.64 21.71 15.94
CA ARG A 128 -5.39 20.27 15.82
C ARG A 128 -5.69 19.68 14.45
N GLN A 129 -6.42 20.40 13.59
CA GLN A 129 -6.73 19.99 12.21
C GLN A 129 -5.71 20.53 11.20
N ILE A 130 -4.75 21.32 11.68
CA ILE A 130 -3.62 21.79 10.90
C ILE A 130 -2.44 20.86 11.20
N GLU A 131 -2.11 20.02 10.27
CA GLU A 131 -1.05 19.02 10.37
C GLU A 131 0.13 19.41 9.51
N PHE A 132 1.34 18.98 9.90
CA PHE A 132 2.51 19.10 9.04
C PHE A 132 2.32 18.15 7.85
N ALA A 133 2.38 18.69 6.63
CA ALA A 133 2.19 17.94 5.40
C ALA A 133 3.51 17.38 4.86
N TRP A 134 4.48 18.25 4.59
CA TRP A 134 5.82 17.85 4.10
C TRP A 134 6.82 18.98 4.30
N GLY A 135 8.09 18.67 4.15
CA GLY A 135 9.23 19.59 4.18
C GLY A 135 10.38 19.07 5.04
N PRO A 136 11.55 19.69 4.94
CA PRO A 136 12.76 19.27 5.65
C PRO A 136 12.78 19.66 7.14
N THR A 137 11.89 20.53 7.62
CA THR A 137 11.91 20.96 9.01
C THR A 137 11.60 19.84 9.99
N THR A 138 12.25 19.85 11.14
CA THR A 138 11.95 18.97 12.27
C THR A 138 10.86 19.53 13.19
N ASP A 139 10.60 20.85 13.15
CA ASP A 139 9.48 21.45 13.88
C ASP A 139 8.17 21.21 13.11
N ARG A 140 7.32 20.37 13.67
CA ARG A 140 6.03 20.01 13.06
C ARG A 140 4.89 20.97 13.43
N VAL A 141 5.14 21.95 14.29
CA VAL A 141 4.14 22.92 14.74
C VAL A 141 4.17 24.13 13.83
N LEU A 142 3.01 24.52 13.30
CA LEU A 142 2.86 25.76 12.54
C LEU A 142 2.99 26.99 13.48
N ARG A 143 4.10 27.72 13.37
CA ARG A 143 4.34 28.98 14.14
C ARG A 143 4.32 30.20 13.24
N HIS A 144 4.89 30.09 12.05
CA HIS A 144 5.02 31.16 11.08
C HIS A 144 4.66 30.65 9.69
N ALA A 145 3.95 31.47 8.94
CA ALA A 145 3.72 31.25 7.52
C ALA A 145 4.09 32.50 6.73
N ALA A 146 4.57 32.33 5.50
CA ALA A 146 4.80 33.41 4.55
C ALA A 146 3.65 33.49 3.54
N ALA A 147 3.03 32.36 3.19
CA ALA A 147 1.94 32.31 2.23
C ALA A 147 0.81 31.38 2.69
N VAL A 148 -0.38 31.65 2.17
CA VAL A 148 -1.58 30.82 2.33
C VAL A 148 -2.05 30.34 0.97
N GLU A 149 -2.43 29.06 0.89
CA GLU A 149 -2.99 28.45 -0.31
C GLU A 149 -4.34 27.82 -0.01
N LEU A 150 -5.32 28.10 -0.86
CA LEU A 150 -6.63 27.48 -0.89
C LEU A 150 -6.67 26.54 -2.08
N VAL A 151 -6.65 25.24 -1.82
CA VAL A 151 -6.41 24.21 -2.83
C VAL A 151 -7.61 23.31 -2.99
N VAL A 152 -7.93 22.96 -4.24
CA VAL A 152 -8.82 21.86 -4.57
C VAL A 152 -7.97 20.79 -5.25
N ALA A 153 -7.87 19.62 -4.61
CA ALA A 153 -7.16 18.48 -5.17
C ALA A 153 -8.16 17.43 -5.68
N SER A 154 -7.84 16.80 -6.80
CA SER A 154 -8.72 15.87 -7.51
C SER A 154 -9.15 14.69 -6.64
N GLY A 155 -10.47 14.54 -6.47
CA GLY A 155 -11.14 13.36 -5.94
C GLY A 155 -12.05 12.77 -7.01
N ALA A 156 -13.30 13.27 -7.14
CA ALA A 156 -14.17 12.94 -8.27
C ALA A 156 -13.78 13.68 -9.57
N GLY A 157 -12.82 14.59 -9.51
CA GLY A 157 -12.34 15.34 -10.67
C GLY A 157 -13.36 16.37 -11.17
N GLY A 158 -13.40 16.53 -12.51
CA GLY A 158 -14.35 17.40 -13.21
C GLY A 158 -14.03 18.89 -13.08
N ARG A 159 -15.03 19.73 -13.34
CA ARG A 159 -14.95 21.18 -13.26
C ARG A 159 -15.78 21.75 -12.13
N GLY A 160 -15.34 22.87 -11.57
CA GLY A 160 -16.06 23.49 -10.45
C GLY A 160 -15.65 24.93 -10.20
N GLU A 161 -16.42 25.54 -9.27
CA GLU A 161 -16.16 26.88 -8.74
C GLU A 161 -16.29 26.86 -7.22
N LEU A 162 -15.26 27.35 -6.51
CA LEU A 162 -15.31 27.65 -5.09
C LEU A 162 -15.04 29.13 -4.87
N CYS A 163 -15.93 29.79 -4.11
CA CYS A 163 -15.82 31.18 -3.76
C CYS A 163 -15.56 31.32 -2.26
N PHE A 164 -14.55 32.09 -1.92
CA PHE A 164 -14.13 32.37 -0.55
C PHE A 164 -14.52 33.81 -0.20
N GLU A 165 -15.11 34.00 0.97
CA GLU A 165 -15.70 35.26 1.36
C GLU A 165 -14.97 35.89 2.56
N ARG A 166 -14.44 35.08 3.44
CA ARG A 166 -13.76 35.56 4.66
C ARG A 166 -12.87 34.49 5.28
N LEU A 167 -11.67 34.86 5.66
CA LEU A 167 -10.77 34.05 6.49
C LEU A 167 -10.43 34.81 7.76
N MET A 168 -10.70 34.20 8.91
CA MET A 168 -10.47 34.80 10.22
C MET A 168 -9.60 33.92 11.08
N LEU A 169 -8.75 34.55 11.89
CA LEU A 169 -7.94 33.91 12.92
C LEU A 169 -8.37 34.48 14.30
N SER A 170 -8.67 33.59 15.21
CA SER A 170 -8.95 33.95 16.60
C SER A 170 -7.97 33.23 17.51
N ALA A 171 -7.22 33.98 18.31
CA ALA A 171 -6.45 33.40 19.39
C ALA A 171 -7.41 32.82 20.45
N LEU A 172 -7.05 31.67 20.99
CA LEU A 172 -7.77 31.03 22.09
C LEU A 172 -6.92 31.12 23.36
N PRO A 173 -7.55 31.17 24.54
CA PRO A 173 -6.78 31.04 25.77
C PRO A 173 -6.09 29.68 25.83
N PRO A 174 -4.98 29.57 26.57
CA PRO A 174 -4.39 28.28 26.85
C PRO A 174 -5.43 27.32 27.45
N PRO A 175 -5.45 26.04 27.07
CA PRO A 175 -6.35 25.07 27.68
C PRO A 175 -6.04 25.00 29.18
N GLY A 176 -7.00 25.43 29.99
CA GLY A 176 -6.95 25.24 31.44
C GLY A 176 -7.42 23.85 31.86
N PRO A 177 -7.21 23.45 33.12
CA PRO A 177 -7.84 22.23 33.61
C PRO A 177 -9.36 22.37 33.49
N HIS A 178 -9.99 21.39 32.86
CA HIS A 178 -11.45 21.37 32.78
C HIS A 178 -12.07 21.32 34.17
N PRO A 179 -13.19 22.03 34.42
CA PRO A 179 -13.95 21.87 35.64
C PRO A 179 -14.32 20.42 35.90
N GLU A 180 -14.34 20.02 37.18
CA GLU A 180 -14.80 18.68 37.56
C GLU A 180 -16.26 18.47 37.15
N PRO A 181 -16.56 17.40 36.36
CA PRO A 181 -17.92 17.15 35.91
C PRO A 181 -18.87 16.81 37.06
N VAL A 182 -20.03 17.41 37.08
CA VAL A 182 -21.05 17.12 38.10
C VAL A 182 -22.13 16.18 37.54
N VAL A 183 -22.19 14.96 38.08
CA VAL A 183 -23.12 13.92 37.63
C VAL A 183 -24.40 13.92 38.47
N SER A 184 -25.55 13.83 37.80
CA SER A 184 -26.84 13.58 38.42
C SER A 184 -27.54 12.38 37.78
N THR A 185 -28.21 11.57 38.58
CA THR A 185 -28.89 10.35 38.12
C THR A 185 -30.33 10.30 38.64
N SER A 186 -31.19 9.71 37.82
CA SER A 186 -32.56 9.36 38.21
C SER A 186 -33.00 8.09 37.47
N THR A 187 -34.21 7.60 37.73
CA THR A 187 -34.76 6.48 36.95
C THR A 187 -35.11 6.86 35.51
N ARG A 188 -35.06 8.16 35.15
CA ARG A 188 -35.37 8.64 33.81
C ARG A 188 -34.21 9.17 33.03
N HIS A 189 -33.09 9.48 33.70
CA HIS A 189 -31.87 9.93 33.02
C HIS A 189 -30.62 9.75 33.88
N TRP A 190 -29.48 9.63 33.22
CA TRP A 190 -28.18 10.00 33.70
C TRP A 190 -27.77 11.30 32.99
N GLN A 191 -27.24 12.27 33.73
CA GLN A 191 -26.84 13.57 33.18
C GLN A 191 -25.53 14.03 33.81
N VAL A 192 -24.73 14.75 33.03
CA VAL A 192 -23.48 15.40 33.50
C VAL A 192 -23.49 16.88 33.10
N ASP A 193 -23.10 17.77 34.01
CA ASP A 193 -22.69 19.14 33.74
C ASP A 193 -21.17 19.14 33.66
N LEU A 194 -20.60 19.50 32.50
CA LEU A 194 -19.17 19.56 32.23
C LEU A 194 -18.52 20.83 32.81
N GLY A 195 -19.31 21.72 33.43
CA GLY A 195 -18.87 23.00 33.98
C GLY A 195 -18.70 24.10 32.94
N GLU A 196 -18.35 23.74 31.73
CA GLU A 196 -18.16 24.63 30.60
C GLU A 196 -18.64 23.99 29.30
N ARG A 197 -18.82 24.81 28.26
CA ARG A 197 -19.11 24.32 26.91
C ARG A 197 -17.84 23.81 26.25
N ARG A 198 -17.80 22.55 25.87
CA ARG A 198 -16.67 21.90 25.19
C ARG A 198 -17.12 20.87 24.15
N GLU A 199 -16.21 20.45 23.32
CA GLU A 199 -16.47 19.43 22.30
C GLU A 199 -16.77 18.06 22.93
N VAL A 200 -17.73 17.34 22.32
CA VAL A 200 -18.16 16.01 22.74
C VAL A 200 -18.18 15.08 21.52
N ASN A 201 -17.17 14.22 21.41
CA ASN A 201 -17.05 13.27 20.29
C ASN A 201 -17.68 11.91 20.58
N GLY A 202 -18.06 11.65 21.84
CA GLY A 202 -18.73 10.42 22.19
C GLY A 202 -18.85 10.12 23.66
N LEU A 203 -19.41 8.95 23.96
CA LEU A 203 -19.57 8.46 25.32
C LEU A 203 -19.09 7.00 25.40
N PHE A 204 -18.21 6.71 26.33
CA PHE A 204 -17.92 5.33 26.70
C PHE A 204 -18.73 4.97 27.93
N VAL A 205 -19.67 4.02 27.78
CA VAL A 205 -20.68 3.70 28.79
C VAL A 205 -20.47 2.27 29.28
N ARG A 206 -20.42 2.11 30.61
CA ARG A 206 -20.43 0.81 31.28
C ARG A 206 -21.75 0.65 32.03
N TRP A 207 -22.51 -0.36 31.68
CA TRP A 207 -23.78 -0.70 32.31
C TRP A 207 -23.61 -1.81 33.35
N PRO A 208 -24.50 -1.90 34.37
CA PRO A 208 -24.62 -3.12 35.15
C PRO A 208 -25.14 -4.26 34.28
N PRO A 209 -24.75 -5.50 34.52
CA PRO A 209 -25.33 -6.68 33.88
C PRO A 209 -26.83 -6.67 34.09
N ALA A 210 -27.59 -6.75 33.00
CA ALA A 210 -29.06 -6.76 33.09
C ALA A 210 -29.66 -7.67 32.03
N PRO A 211 -30.73 -8.41 32.39
CA PRO A 211 -31.39 -9.31 31.45
C PRO A 211 -32.27 -8.56 30.41
N ALA A 212 -32.54 -7.28 30.61
CA ALA A 212 -33.42 -6.49 29.75
C ALA A 212 -32.65 -5.47 28.91
N THR A 213 -33.06 -5.28 27.64
CA THR A 213 -32.54 -4.24 26.77
C THR A 213 -32.96 -2.86 27.21
N ARG A 214 -32.15 -1.85 26.88
CA ARG A 214 -32.36 -0.45 27.27
C ARG A 214 -32.63 0.41 26.04
N ASP A 215 -33.55 1.32 26.13
CA ASP A 215 -33.83 2.35 25.13
C ASP A 215 -33.52 3.72 25.72
N PHE A 216 -32.69 4.50 25.07
CA PHE A 216 -32.31 5.82 25.49
C PHE A 216 -31.90 6.73 24.32
N ASP A 217 -31.97 8.04 24.57
CA ASP A 217 -31.47 9.07 23.66
C ASP A 217 -30.26 9.75 24.29
N VAL A 218 -29.19 9.96 23.50
CA VAL A 218 -28.10 10.85 23.86
C VAL A 218 -28.50 12.26 23.48
N GLN A 219 -28.49 13.14 24.45
CA GLN A 219 -28.92 14.52 24.30
C GLN A 219 -27.89 15.50 24.81
N LEU A 220 -27.74 16.63 24.10
CA LEU A 220 -26.84 17.73 24.42
C LEU A 220 -27.62 18.99 24.73
N SER A 221 -27.07 19.84 25.63
CA SER A 221 -27.64 21.12 26.00
C SER A 221 -26.57 22.10 26.51
N ASP A 222 -26.77 23.41 26.31
CA ASP A 222 -25.93 24.46 26.90
C ASP A 222 -26.50 25.02 28.20
N ASP A 223 -27.83 24.89 28.44
CA ASP A 223 -28.57 25.50 29.54
C ASP A 223 -29.30 24.51 30.47
N ALA A 224 -29.12 23.19 30.22
CA ALA A 224 -29.83 22.11 30.89
C ALA A 224 -31.39 22.18 30.78
N ARG A 225 -31.93 23.06 29.95
CA ARG A 225 -33.36 23.27 29.73
C ARG A 225 -33.77 22.84 28.32
N ARG A 226 -33.03 23.28 27.30
CA ARG A 226 -33.27 22.91 25.90
C ARG A 226 -32.30 21.78 25.51
N TRP A 227 -32.88 20.65 25.14
CA TRP A 227 -32.16 19.44 24.84
C TRP A 227 -32.27 19.06 23.38
N HIS A 228 -31.19 18.73 22.74
CA HIS A 228 -31.12 18.25 21.37
C HIS A 228 -30.70 16.79 21.36
N THR A 229 -31.53 15.92 20.78
CA THR A 229 -31.16 14.50 20.58
C THR A 229 -30.16 14.39 19.44
N VAL A 230 -28.96 13.90 19.74
CA VAL A 230 -27.85 13.71 18.76
C VAL A 230 -27.70 12.25 18.38
N ARG A 231 -28.18 11.32 19.20
CA ARG A 231 -28.17 9.87 18.89
C ARG A 231 -29.30 9.17 19.60
N ARG A 232 -29.92 8.19 18.94
CA ARG A 232 -30.91 7.29 19.51
C ARG A 232 -30.36 5.90 19.62
N VAL A 233 -30.46 5.27 20.77
CA VAL A 233 -30.05 3.88 21.03
C VAL A 233 -31.32 3.11 21.45
N ARG A 234 -31.60 2.02 20.74
CA ARG A 234 -32.75 1.14 20.98
C ARG A 234 -32.30 -0.31 21.13
N GLY A 235 -32.84 -0.99 22.13
CA GLY A 235 -32.52 -2.39 22.38
C GLY A 235 -31.10 -2.64 22.89
N ALA A 236 -30.46 -1.67 23.56
CA ALA A 236 -29.09 -1.83 24.05
C ALA A 236 -29.01 -2.98 25.05
N GLY A 237 -28.30 -4.06 24.69
CA GLY A 237 -28.13 -5.26 25.50
C GLY A 237 -26.70 -5.45 26.05
N ARG A 238 -25.75 -4.61 25.66
CA ARG A 238 -24.34 -4.73 26.06
C ARG A 238 -24.02 -4.06 27.37
N ASP A 239 -23.06 -4.63 28.10
CA ASP A 239 -22.49 -4.02 29.30
C ASP A 239 -21.53 -2.88 28.99
N LEU A 240 -20.93 -2.87 27.78
CA LEU A 240 -20.00 -1.85 27.31
C LEU A 240 -20.48 -1.28 25.97
N GLN A 241 -20.48 0.04 25.85
CA GLN A 241 -20.83 0.74 24.62
C GLN A 241 -19.88 1.89 24.35
N ALA A 242 -19.44 2.02 23.09
CA ALA A 242 -18.69 3.16 22.56
C ALA A 242 -19.64 3.93 21.62
N LEU A 243 -20.26 4.97 22.13
CA LEU A 243 -21.24 5.77 21.43
C LEU A 243 -20.54 6.94 20.72
N TRP A 244 -20.06 6.73 19.52
CA TRP A 244 -19.49 7.78 18.68
C TRP A 244 -20.56 8.78 18.25
N LEU A 245 -20.33 10.08 18.42
CA LEU A 245 -21.21 11.16 18.00
C LEU A 245 -20.70 11.83 16.72
N PRO A 246 -21.57 12.54 15.97
CA PRO A 246 -21.10 13.38 14.88
C PRO A 246 -20.00 14.34 15.33
N PRO A 247 -18.98 14.60 14.51
CA PRO A 247 -17.89 15.52 14.87
C PRO A 247 -18.39 16.96 15.02
N GLU A 248 -17.60 17.77 15.72
CA GLU A 248 -17.83 19.21 15.94
C GLU A 248 -19.07 19.56 16.79
N LEU A 249 -19.61 18.61 17.53
CA LEU A 249 -20.66 18.89 18.53
C LEU A 249 -20.04 19.50 19.79
N GLU A 250 -20.61 20.59 20.27
CA GLU A 250 -20.24 21.23 21.53
C GLU A 250 -21.45 21.31 22.47
N ALA A 251 -21.19 21.09 23.75
CA ALA A 251 -22.22 21.23 24.78
C ALA A 251 -21.60 21.43 26.16
N ARG A 252 -22.33 22.05 27.08
CA ARG A 252 -22.00 22.03 28.50
C ARG A 252 -22.64 20.84 29.23
N HIS A 253 -23.81 20.39 28.80
CA HIS A 253 -24.53 19.30 29.47
C HIS A 253 -24.74 18.14 28.51
N VAL A 254 -24.50 16.91 28.99
CA VAL A 254 -24.72 15.66 28.25
C VAL A 254 -25.69 14.81 29.05
N ARG A 255 -26.71 14.21 28.39
CA ARG A 255 -27.70 13.37 29.04
C ARG A 255 -27.99 12.08 28.28
N LEU A 256 -28.10 10.96 29.00
CA LEU A 256 -28.77 9.75 28.54
C LEU A 256 -30.23 9.79 29.05
N ALA A 257 -31.15 10.07 28.16
CA ALA A 257 -32.59 10.15 28.49
C ALA A 257 -33.23 8.79 28.20
N TYR A 258 -33.73 8.10 29.24
CA TYR A 258 -34.28 6.76 29.12
C TYR A 258 -35.74 6.83 28.64
N ALA A 259 -36.08 6.00 27.66
CA ALA A 259 -37.43 5.86 27.15
C ALA A 259 -38.39 5.26 28.19
N ARG A 260 -37.86 4.40 29.06
CA ARG A 260 -38.57 3.80 30.22
C ARG A 260 -37.68 3.92 31.44
N PRO A 261 -38.25 3.88 32.67
CA PRO A 261 -37.43 3.86 33.89
C PRO A 261 -36.36 2.77 33.79
N SER A 262 -35.11 3.14 34.03
CA SER A 262 -33.92 2.27 33.91
C SER A 262 -32.96 2.49 35.05
N THR A 263 -32.08 1.52 35.28
CA THR A 263 -30.90 1.67 36.16
C THR A 263 -29.89 2.58 35.54
N ALA A 264 -29.20 3.38 36.35
CA ALA A 264 -28.08 4.21 35.87
C ALA A 264 -26.90 3.36 35.41
N PRO A 265 -26.08 3.86 34.49
CA PRO A 265 -24.82 3.22 34.16
C PRO A 265 -23.85 3.19 35.35
N LEU A 266 -22.98 2.18 35.40
CA LEU A 266 -21.91 2.11 36.41
C LEU A 266 -20.87 3.21 36.19
N ALA A 267 -20.58 3.53 34.94
CA ALA A 267 -19.69 4.61 34.57
C ALA A 267 -20.04 5.15 33.17
N VAL A 268 -19.85 6.44 32.99
CA VAL A 268 -19.91 7.12 31.71
C VAL A 268 -18.72 8.07 31.61
N THR A 269 -17.89 7.88 30.58
CA THR A 269 -16.84 8.82 30.24
C THR A 269 -17.27 9.60 29.02
N VAL A 270 -17.26 10.92 29.10
CA VAL A 270 -17.48 11.81 27.97
C VAL A 270 -16.13 11.96 27.24
N MET A 271 -16.11 11.58 25.98
CA MET A 271 -14.90 11.55 25.16
C MET A 271 -14.83 12.82 24.31
N ASP A 272 -13.67 13.47 24.36
CA ASP A 272 -13.32 14.63 23.56
C ASP A 272 -12.64 14.24 22.21
N PRO A 273 -12.33 15.21 21.33
CA PRO A 273 -11.67 14.94 20.06
C PRO A 273 -10.23 14.41 20.16
N GLU A 274 -9.51 14.65 21.27
CA GLU A 274 -8.16 14.12 21.47
C GLU A 274 -8.21 12.63 21.79
N GLN A 275 -9.17 12.24 22.62
CA GLN A 275 -9.40 10.85 23.02
C GLN A 275 -10.02 10.04 21.87
N TRP A 276 -11.00 10.60 21.18
CA TRP A 276 -11.69 9.95 20.06
C TRP A 276 -11.68 10.85 18.81
N PRO A 277 -10.50 10.99 18.12
CA PRO A 277 -10.45 11.78 16.89
C PRO A 277 -11.24 11.15 15.73
N THR A 278 -11.42 9.84 15.76
CA THR A 278 -12.10 9.07 14.71
C THR A 278 -13.01 7.98 15.30
N ARG A 279 -13.92 7.45 14.49
CA ARG A 279 -14.72 6.28 14.86
C ARG A 279 -13.86 5.05 15.14
N ASN A 280 -12.72 4.89 14.44
CA ASN A 280 -11.75 3.83 14.72
C ASN A 280 -11.24 3.91 16.16
N ALA A 281 -10.92 5.10 16.66
CA ALA A 281 -10.46 5.30 18.05
C ALA A 281 -11.53 4.87 19.07
N ALA A 282 -12.79 5.18 18.80
CA ALA A 282 -13.90 4.71 19.67
C ALA A 282 -14.01 3.18 19.69
N LEU A 283 -13.86 2.52 18.53
CA LEU A 283 -13.85 1.05 18.45
C LEU A 283 -12.61 0.43 19.07
N THR A 284 -11.43 1.09 18.97
CA THR A 284 -10.20 0.67 19.65
C THR A 284 -10.40 0.69 21.18
N THR A 285 -11.03 1.73 21.72
CA THR A 285 -11.38 1.80 23.14
C THR A 285 -12.31 0.64 23.55
N LEU A 286 -13.33 0.35 22.74
CA LEU A 286 -14.22 -0.78 22.98
C LEU A 286 -13.46 -2.12 22.91
N ALA A 287 -12.63 -2.31 21.89
CA ALA A 287 -11.89 -3.54 21.64
C ALA A 287 -10.93 -3.87 22.80
N LYS A 288 -10.24 -2.86 23.33
CA LYS A 288 -9.33 -3.01 24.49
C LYS A 288 -10.06 -3.33 25.80
N ALA A 289 -11.33 -2.98 25.91
CA ALA A 289 -12.17 -3.29 27.06
C ALA A 289 -12.86 -4.67 26.95
N LEU A 290 -12.84 -5.30 25.76
CA LEU A 290 -13.37 -6.64 25.53
C LEU A 290 -12.27 -7.72 25.66
N PRO A 291 -12.63 -9.00 25.86
CA PRO A 291 -11.67 -10.09 25.78
C PRO A 291 -10.97 -10.10 24.41
N ARG A 292 -9.65 -10.36 24.39
CA ARG A 292 -8.87 -10.49 23.17
C ARG A 292 -9.50 -11.52 22.22
N GLY A 293 -9.50 -11.23 20.93
CA GLY A 293 -10.12 -12.07 19.91
C GLY A 293 -11.60 -11.74 19.62
N ARG A 294 -12.23 -10.88 20.42
CA ARG A 294 -13.60 -10.41 20.14
C ARG A 294 -13.65 -9.35 19.05
N MET A 295 -12.56 -8.68 18.82
CA MET A 295 -12.35 -7.70 17.76
C MET A 295 -11.06 -8.04 16.99
N PRO A 296 -10.93 -7.61 15.73
CA PRO A 296 -9.69 -7.83 14.96
C PRO A 296 -8.45 -7.23 15.64
N ARG A 297 -7.27 -7.80 15.33
CA ARG A 297 -5.97 -7.35 15.86
C ARG A 297 -5.73 -5.85 15.72
N GLY A 298 -6.08 -5.26 14.57
CA GLY A 298 -5.89 -3.84 14.31
C GLY A 298 -6.64 -2.90 15.25
N PHE A 299 -7.65 -3.38 15.99
CA PHE A 299 -8.33 -2.61 17.03
C PHE A 299 -7.78 -2.85 18.44
N VAL A 300 -6.84 -3.75 18.61
CA VAL A 300 -6.16 -4.00 19.91
C VAL A 300 -4.67 -3.66 19.87
N ASP A 301 -4.28 -2.76 18.95
CA ASP A 301 -2.91 -2.30 18.72
C ASP A 301 -1.92 -3.44 18.39
N GLU A 302 -2.38 -4.46 17.70
CA GLU A 302 -1.55 -5.51 17.14
C GLU A 302 -1.51 -5.38 15.61
N GLN A 303 -0.30 -5.45 15.01
CA GLN A 303 -0.16 -5.54 13.57
C GLN A 303 -0.87 -6.79 13.05
N SER A 304 -1.74 -6.61 12.06
CA SER A 304 -2.41 -7.67 11.32
C SER A 304 -1.77 -7.87 9.95
N TYR A 305 -1.73 -9.11 9.49
CA TYR A 305 -1.25 -9.49 8.16
C TYR A 305 -2.38 -10.11 7.34
N TRP A 306 -2.32 -9.95 6.03
CA TRP A 306 -3.34 -10.46 5.10
C TRP A 306 -2.71 -10.85 3.76
N THR A 307 -3.48 -11.55 2.93
CA THR A 307 -3.10 -11.85 1.54
C THR A 307 -4.30 -11.69 0.60
N LEU A 308 -4.02 -11.66 -0.72
CA LEU A 308 -5.03 -11.49 -1.76
C LEU A 308 -5.75 -12.79 -2.10
N VAL A 309 -7.01 -12.65 -2.48
CA VAL A 309 -7.79 -13.69 -3.16
C VAL A 309 -8.50 -13.03 -4.35
N ALA A 310 -7.98 -13.24 -5.55
CA ALA A 310 -8.50 -12.61 -6.76
C ALA A 310 -8.28 -13.50 -7.99
N THR A 311 -8.99 -13.21 -9.06
CA THR A 311 -8.68 -13.72 -10.40
C THR A 311 -7.54 -12.90 -11.04
N ASP A 312 -6.93 -13.42 -12.09
CA ASP A 312 -5.99 -12.63 -12.88
C ASP A 312 -6.66 -11.36 -13.43
N GLY A 313 -5.99 -10.20 -13.26
CA GLY A 313 -6.52 -8.90 -13.67
C GLY A 313 -7.70 -8.40 -12.86
N GLY A 314 -8.05 -9.05 -11.76
CA GLY A 314 -9.19 -8.72 -10.93
C GLY A 314 -8.89 -7.81 -9.74
N GLY A 315 -7.80 -7.03 -9.76
CA GLY A 315 -7.33 -6.21 -8.64
C GLY A 315 -8.36 -5.24 -8.07
N ALA A 316 -9.18 -4.59 -8.90
CA ALA A 316 -10.27 -3.72 -8.43
C ALA A 316 -11.34 -4.45 -7.60
N HIS A 317 -11.45 -5.76 -7.78
CA HIS A 317 -12.43 -6.63 -7.13
C HIS A 317 -11.77 -7.69 -6.23
N ALA A 318 -10.50 -7.50 -5.90
CA ALA A 318 -9.78 -8.44 -5.06
C ALA A 318 -10.34 -8.45 -3.64
N ALA A 319 -10.55 -9.67 -3.12
CA ALA A 319 -10.74 -9.90 -1.70
C ALA A 319 -9.40 -9.98 -0.98
N VAL A 320 -9.42 -9.79 0.34
CA VAL A 320 -8.31 -10.13 1.21
C VAL A 320 -8.77 -11.07 2.32
N ILE A 321 -7.86 -11.97 2.71
CA ILE A 321 -8.03 -12.82 3.89
C ILE A 321 -6.95 -12.48 4.90
N SER A 322 -7.36 -12.27 6.17
CA SER A 322 -6.42 -12.04 7.26
C SER A 322 -5.75 -13.32 7.75
N GLU A 323 -4.63 -13.18 8.43
CA GLU A 323 -3.96 -14.29 9.12
C GLU A 323 -4.85 -15.00 10.13
N ASP A 324 -5.90 -14.34 10.60
CA ASP A 324 -6.88 -14.88 11.54
C ASP A 324 -8.06 -15.57 10.82
N GLY A 325 -8.09 -15.56 9.49
CA GLY A 325 -9.15 -16.19 8.67
C GLY A 325 -10.35 -15.31 8.38
N ALA A 326 -10.32 -14.01 8.74
CA ALA A 326 -11.35 -13.05 8.34
C ALA A 326 -11.22 -12.70 6.85
N ILE A 327 -12.34 -12.63 6.12
CA ILE A 327 -12.39 -12.34 4.68
C ILE A 327 -13.10 -11.01 4.44
N GLU A 328 -12.44 -10.06 3.77
CA GLU A 328 -13.02 -8.83 3.22
C GLU A 328 -13.18 -9.00 1.70
N PRO A 329 -14.40 -9.25 1.19
CA PRO A 329 -14.59 -9.58 -0.22
C PRO A 329 -14.47 -8.39 -1.16
N ARG A 330 -14.52 -7.16 -0.66
CA ARG A 330 -14.43 -5.94 -1.45
C ARG A 330 -13.68 -4.86 -0.68
N LYS A 331 -12.90 -4.07 -1.39
CA LYS A 331 -12.23 -2.88 -0.82
C LYS A 331 -13.22 -2.02 -0.06
N LEU A 332 -12.88 -1.65 1.18
CA LEU A 332 -13.71 -0.90 2.13
C LEU A 332 -14.98 -1.64 2.57
N GLY A 333 -15.12 -2.93 2.26
CA GLY A 333 -16.27 -3.74 2.63
C GLY A 333 -16.19 -4.29 4.06
N PRO A 334 -17.31 -4.80 4.58
CA PRO A 334 -17.34 -5.51 5.86
C PRO A 334 -16.64 -6.88 5.73
N SER A 335 -16.18 -7.40 6.86
CA SER A 335 -15.52 -8.71 6.95
C SER A 335 -16.49 -9.84 7.29
N LEU A 336 -16.11 -11.05 6.89
CA LEU A 336 -16.67 -12.33 7.34
C LEU A 336 -15.66 -12.99 8.28
N GLU A 337 -15.98 -13.09 9.57
CA GLU A 337 -15.08 -13.58 10.59
C GLU A 337 -15.54 -14.93 11.14
N PRO A 338 -14.66 -15.94 11.26
CA PRO A 338 -14.99 -17.24 11.84
C PRO A 338 -14.88 -17.20 13.37
N PHE A 339 -15.78 -17.95 14.03
CA PHE A 339 -15.77 -18.23 15.45
C PHE A 339 -16.30 -19.65 15.70
N ILE A 340 -15.98 -20.21 16.85
CA ILE A 340 -16.51 -21.49 17.33
C ILE A 340 -17.22 -21.26 18.67
N VAL A 341 -18.42 -21.82 18.81
CA VAL A 341 -19.09 -21.88 20.11
C VAL A 341 -19.07 -23.32 20.58
N ASP A 342 -18.51 -23.54 21.78
CA ASP A 342 -18.40 -24.87 22.36
C ASP A 342 -19.68 -25.26 23.14
N GLU A 343 -19.69 -26.46 23.70
CA GLU A 343 -20.77 -27.01 24.48
C GLU A 343 -21.08 -26.24 25.77
N ALA A 344 -20.11 -25.48 26.30
CA ALA A 344 -20.30 -24.59 27.44
C ALA A 344 -20.77 -23.18 27.02
N ALA A 345 -21.16 -23.00 25.77
CA ALA A 345 -21.53 -21.73 25.15
C ALA A 345 -20.40 -20.66 25.19
N ARG A 346 -19.12 -21.08 25.33
CA ARG A 346 -17.98 -20.17 25.19
C ARG A 346 -17.73 -19.89 23.72
N VAL A 347 -17.56 -18.61 23.40
CA VAL A 347 -17.17 -18.22 22.06
C VAL A 347 -15.63 -18.25 21.97
N LEU A 348 -15.13 -19.07 21.11
CA LEU A 348 -13.71 -19.23 20.79
C LEU A 348 -13.39 -18.48 19.50
N SER A 349 -12.28 -17.80 19.47
CA SER A 349 -11.80 -16.93 18.41
C SER A 349 -10.36 -17.24 18.04
N TRP A 350 -9.80 -16.54 17.08
CA TRP A 350 -8.39 -16.62 16.72
C TRP A 350 -7.42 -16.50 17.94
N ALA A 351 -7.82 -15.85 19.01
CA ALA A 351 -6.99 -15.67 20.20
C ALA A 351 -6.88 -16.94 21.05
N ASP A 352 -7.74 -17.90 20.83
CA ASP A 352 -7.83 -19.14 21.62
C ASP A 352 -7.09 -20.33 20.96
N PHE A 353 -6.47 -20.12 19.78
CA PHE A 353 -5.85 -21.15 18.97
C PHE A 353 -4.41 -20.84 18.57
N GLY A 354 -3.60 -21.87 18.35
CA GLY A 354 -2.43 -21.76 17.51
C GLY A 354 -2.85 -21.65 16.05
N ILE A 355 -2.25 -20.73 15.30
CA ILE A 355 -2.62 -20.47 13.91
C ILE A 355 -1.44 -20.74 13.00
N ASP A 356 -1.65 -21.59 12.00
CA ASP A 356 -0.72 -21.89 10.92
C ASP A 356 -1.28 -21.40 9.58
N HIS A 357 -0.36 -21.05 8.69
CA HIS A 357 -0.68 -20.55 7.36
C HIS A 357 0.03 -21.35 6.28
N SER A 358 -0.67 -21.61 5.18
CA SER A 358 -0.10 -22.22 3.99
C SER A 358 -0.79 -21.73 2.72
N LEU A 359 -0.20 -22.05 1.60
CA LEU A 359 -0.85 -21.99 0.29
C LEU A 359 -1.08 -23.43 -0.19
N ARG A 360 -2.12 -23.67 -0.96
CA ARG A 360 -2.32 -25.00 -1.58
C ARG A 360 -1.09 -25.36 -2.42
N ASP A 361 -0.59 -26.59 -2.31
CA ASP A 361 0.65 -27.08 -2.92
C ASP A 361 1.91 -26.23 -2.56
N GLY A 362 1.84 -25.44 -1.51
CA GLY A 362 2.93 -24.56 -1.07
C GLY A 362 3.07 -23.25 -1.83
N TYR A 363 2.38 -23.04 -2.97
CA TYR A 363 2.58 -21.86 -3.83
C TYR A 363 1.33 -21.35 -4.58
N LEU A 364 0.26 -22.14 -4.68
CA LEU A 364 -0.93 -21.73 -5.41
C LEU A 364 -1.67 -20.62 -4.64
N PRO A 365 -2.29 -19.62 -5.31
CA PRO A 365 -2.96 -18.51 -4.65
C PRO A 365 -4.33 -18.90 -4.09
N LEU A 366 -4.33 -19.98 -3.32
CA LEU A 366 -5.44 -20.47 -2.51
C LEU A 366 -4.95 -20.52 -1.07
N PRO A 367 -5.05 -19.39 -0.35
CA PRO A 367 -4.57 -19.29 1.03
C PRO A 367 -5.36 -20.19 1.96
N GLN A 368 -4.64 -20.81 2.88
CA GLN A 368 -5.16 -21.66 3.94
C GLN A 368 -4.78 -21.09 5.30
N VAL A 369 -5.75 -21.04 6.22
CA VAL A 369 -5.57 -20.70 7.62
C VAL A 369 -6.04 -21.86 8.47
N ARG A 370 -5.22 -22.34 9.38
CA ARG A 370 -5.54 -23.45 10.27
C ARG A 370 -5.44 -23.02 11.72
N TRP A 371 -6.55 -23.10 12.43
CA TRP A 371 -6.61 -22.98 13.89
C TRP A 371 -6.51 -24.37 14.52
N ALA A 372 -5.74 -24.52 15.55
CA ALA A 372 -5.62 -25.78 16.27
C ALA A 372 -5.45 -25.56 17.77
N GLN A 373 -6.15 -26.38 18.58
CA GLN A 373 -5.99 -26.45 20.05
C GLN A 373 -5.44 -27.80 20.47
N PRO A 374 -4.72 -27.87 21.61
CA PRO A 374 -4.20 -29.13 22.14
C PRO A 374 -5.26 -30.17 22.47
N ASP A 375 -6.51 -29.76 22.74
CA ASP A 375 -7.64 -30.64 23.05
C ASP A 375 -8.27 -31.29 21.79
N GLY A 376 -7.74 -30.98 20.60
CA GLY A 376 -8.10 -31.58 19.34
C GLY A 376 -9.17 -30.85 18.52
N ILE A 377 -9.66 -29.70 18.96
CA ILE A 377 -10.49 -28.84 18.13
C ILE A 377 -9.62 -28.14 17.08
N ALA A 378 -10.00 -28.23 15.82
CA ALA A 378 -9.33 -27.49 14.75
C ALA A 378 -10.33 -26.96 13.72
N LEU A 379 -10.00 -25.78 13.15
CA LEU A 379 -10.71 -25.18 12.03
C LEU A 379 -9.72 -24.95 10.89
N ALA A 380 -9.99 -25.51 9.72
CA ALA A 380 -9.25 -25.21 8.50
C ALA A 380 -10.13 -24.35 7.58
N ILE A 381 -9.55 -23.27 7.08
CA ILE A 381 -10.17 -22.30 6.18
C ILE A 381 -9.37 -22.30 4.89
N GLU A 382 -10.03 -22.46 3.76
CA GLU A 382 -9.42 -22.34 2.45
C GLU A 382 -10.25 -21.40 1.60
N ALA A 383 -9.60 -20.48 0.87
CA ALA A 383 -10.27 -19.53 0.00
C ALA A 383 -9.63 -19.51 -1.39
N GLY A 384 -10.46 -19.29 -2.42
CA GLY A 384 -10.01 -19.16 -3.80
C GLY A 384 -11.00 -18.34 -4.63
N ALA A 385 -10.50 -17.56 -5.60
CA ALA A 385 -11.32 -16.79 -6.52
C ALA A 385 -11.61 -17.62 -7.79
N ASP A 386 -12.90 -17.81 -8.08
CA ASP A 386 -13.40 -18.56 -9.22
C ASP A 386 -14.09 -17.62 -10.22
N GLY A 387 -13.80 -17.77 -11.50
CA GLY A 387 -14.40 -16.98 -12.57
C GLY A 387 -13.39 -16.19 -13.39
N THR A 388 -13.85 -15.08 -13.98
CA THR A 388 -13.05 -14.13 -14.76
C THR A 388 -13.00 -12.77 -14.08
N ARG A 389 -12.17 -11.86 -14.58
CA ARG A 389 -12.11 -10.48 -14.11
C ARG A 389 -13.49 -9.80 -14.02
N GLU A 390 -14.35 -10.03 -15.03
CA GLU A 390 -15.66 -9.38 -15.16
C GLU A 390 -16.74 -10.06 -14.33
N ARG A 391 -16.56 -11.34 -14.04
CA ARG A 391 -17.53 -12.15 -13.30
C ARG A 391 -16.80 -13.16 -12.42
N ALA A 392 -16.62 -12.80 -11.16
CA ALA A 392 -15.86 -13.59 -10.20
C ALA A 392 -16.60 -13.70 -8.87
N GLN A 393 -16.34 -14.80 -8.18
CA GLN A 393 -16.75 -15.04 -6.80
C GLN A 393 -15.58 -15.61 -6.00
N LEU A 394 -15.51 -15.28 -4.72
CA LEU A 394 -14.65 -15.98 -3.79
C LEU A 394 -15.41 -17.17 -3.23
N ILE A 395 -14.82 -18.34 -3.26
CA ILE A 395 -15.31 -19.54 -2.59
C ILE A 395 -14.48 -19.74 -1.34
N ALA A 396 -15.13 -19.81 -0.18
CA ALA A 396 -14.46 -20.12 1.09
C ALA A 396 -15.06 -21.40 1.68
N ARG A 397 -14.17 -22.29 2.10
CA ARG A 397 -14.52 -23.56 2.70
C ARG A 397 -13.95 -23.64 4.11
N TYR A 398 -14.80 -23.96 5.08
CA TYR A 398 -14.47 -24.05 6.50
C TYR A 398 -14.68 -25.48 6.96
N THR A 399 -13.62 -26.13 7.45
CA THR A 399 -13.66 -27.52 7.92
C THR A 399 -13.37 -27.57 9.42
N LEU A 400 -14.39 -27.86 10.21
CA LEU A 400 -14.29 -28.04 11.65
C LEU A 400 -14.04 -29.50 11.96
N SER A 401 -13.03 -29.81 12.78
CA SER A 401 -12.61 -31.17 13.12
C SER A 401 -12.44 -31.36 14.61
N ASN A 402 -12.65 -32.59 15.07
CA ASN A 402 -12.38 -33.05 16.42
C ASN A 402 -11.41 -34.26 16.38
N SER A 403 -10.12 -33.97 16.67
CA SER A 403 -9.11 -35.01 16.84
C SER A 403 -8.91 -35.46 18.30
N GLY A 404 -9.72 -34.91 19.22
CA GLY A 404 -9.71 -35.27 20.64
C GLY A 404 -10.33 -36.65 20.91
N ALA A 405 -10.25 -37.11 22.16
CA ALA A 405 -10.71 -38.46 22.55
C ALA A 405 -12.21 -38.54 22.83
N ALA A 406 -12.93 -37.46 23.00
CA ALA A 406 -14.36 -37.40 23.31
C ALA A 406 -15.19 -36.75 22.22
N PRO A 407 -16.46 -37.13 22.04
CA PRO A 407 -17.39 -36.41 21.15
C PRO A 407 -17.57 -34.97 21.62
N ARG A 408 -17.65 -34.03 20.67
CA ARG A 408 -17.80 -32.58 20.93
C ARG A 408 -19.03 -32.06 20.15
N ARG A 409 -19.78 -31.19 20.84
CA ARG A 409 -20.85 -30.45 20.19
C ARG A 409 -20.37 -29.02 19.94
N LEU A 410 -20.08 -28.69 18.70
CA LEU A 410 -19.48 -27.43 18.31
C LEU A 410 -20.38 -26.69 17.32
N THR A 411 -20.47 -25.37 17.46
CA THR A 411 -21.16 -24.50 16.50
C THR A 411 -20.12 -23.64 15.79
N LEU A 412 -19.96 -23.82 14.50
CA LEU A 412 -19.23 -22.90 13.66
C LEU A 412 -20.11 -21.66 13.41
N VAL A 413 -19.56 -20.50 13.60
CA VAL A 413 -20.20 -19.20 13.37
C VAL A 413 -19.38 -18.41 12.37
N LEU A 414 -20.03 -17.99 11.27
CA LEU A 414 -19.45 -17.01 10.35
C LEU A 414 -20.18 -15.69 10.56
N ALA A 415 -19.47 -14.71 11.07
CA ALA A 415 -20.02 -13.41 11.45
C ALA A 415 -19.65 -12.33 10.42
N LEU A 416 -20.68 -11.70 9.82
CA LEU A 416 -20.51 -10.44 9.11
C LEU A 416 -20.33 -9.32 10.12
N ARG A 417 -19.19 -8.61 10.04
CA ARG A 417 -18.82 -7.56 10.97
C ARG A 417 -18.59 -6.23 10.22
N PRO A 418 -18.97 -5.07 10.81
CA PRO A 418 -18.89 -3.76 10.15
C PRO A 418 -17.49 -3.15 10.20
N TRP A 419 -16.47 -3.95 9.90
CA TRP A 419 -15.09 -3.50 9.78
C TRP A 419 -14.33 -4.31 8.73
N GLN A 420 -13.23 -3.71 8.30
CA GLN A 420 -12.38 -4.22 7.23
C GLN A 420 -11.32 -5.18 7.79
N VAL A 421 -10.80 -6.06 6.94
CA VAL A 421 -9.55 -6.76 7.19
C VAL A 421 -8.37 -5.80 7.17
N ASN A 422 -8.41 -4.79 6.27
CA ASN A 422 -7.39 -3.74 6.20
C ASN A 422 -7.39 -2.91 7.49
N PRO A 423 -6.31 -2.96 8.30
CA PRO A 423 -6.27 -2.30 9.60
C PRO A 423 -6.35 -0.77 9.50
N PRO A 424 -6.76 -0.07 10.59
CA PRO A 424 -6.83 1.39 10.60
C PRO A 424 -5.51 2.11 10.24
N ALA A 425 -4.36 1.50 10.52
CA ALA A 425 -3.04 2.04 10.20
C ALA A 425 -2.66 1.94 8.71
N GLN A 426 -3.44 1.22 7.88
CA GLN A 426 -3.20 1.01 6.46
C GLN A 426 -4.17 1.88 5.64
N PHE A 427 -3.90 3.17 5.52
CA PHE A 427 -4.93 4.13 5.04
C PHE A 427 -4.45 5.14 3.98
N LEU A 428 -3.35 4.92 3.27
CA LEU A 428 -2.77 5.91 2.34
C LEU A 428 -3.82 6.44 1.33
N ASN A 429 -4.55 5.56 0.66
CA ASN A 429 -5.58 5.93 -0.32
C ASN A 429 -7.02 5.60 0.14
N ALA A 430 -7.17 4.91 1.27
CA ALA A 430 -8.47 4.50 1.76
C ALA A 430 -8.39 4.25 3.27
N PRO A 431 -9.27 4.87 4.08
CA PRO A 431 -9.26 4.64 5.52
C PRO A 431 -9.56 3.16 5.81
N GLY A 432 -8.64 2.49 6.52
CA GLY A 432 -8.85 1.16 7.06
C GLY A 432 -9.76 1.18 8.29
N GLY A 433 -10.12 0.01 8.78
CA GLY A 433 -10.87 -0.19 10.01
C GLY A 433 -12.36 -0.33 9.81
N VAL A 434 -13.17 0.72 10.04
CA VAL A 434 -14.64 0.64 9.99
C VAL A 434 -15.15 0.53 8.55
N SER A 435 -16.06 -0.42 8.32
CA SER A 435 -16.90 -0.50 7.12
C SER A 435 -18.37 -0.34 7.50
N ARG A 436 -19.11 0.55 6.84
CA ARG A 436 -20.50 0.82 7.18
C ARG A 436 -21.43 -0.23 6.59
N VAL A 437 -22.28 -0.81 7.45
CA VAL A 437 -23.36 -1.74 7.11
C VAL A 437 -24.66 -1.17 7.63
N ARG A 438 -25.53 -0.64 6.77
CA ARG A 438 -26.76 0.02 7.17
C ARG A 438 -27.98 -0.88 7.11
N HIS A 439 -28.00 -1.75 6.12
CA HIS A 439 -29.15 -2.61 5.86
C HIS A 439 -28.74 -4.05 5.64
N LEU A 440 -29.37 -4.99 6.35
CA LEU A 440 -29.18 -6.43 6.20
C LEU A 440 -30.51 -7.10 5.91
N ASP A 441 -30.53 -8.03 4.95
CA ASP A 441 -31.64 -8.95 4.75
C ASP A 441 -31.14 -10.36 4.41
N TRP A 442 -31.93 -11.36 4.78
CA TRP A 442 -31.67 -12.77 4.52
C TRP A 442 -32.81 -13.38 3.75
N ARG A 443 -32.55 -13.81 2.52
CA ARG A 443 -33.52 -14.53 1.68
C ARG A 443 -32.78 -15.40 0.66
N GLU A 444 -33.39 -16.51 0.30
CA GLU A 444 -32.88 -17.44 -0.73
C GLU A 444 -31.45 -17.90 -0.47
N ARG A 445 -31.11 -18.18 0.79
CA ARG A 445 -29.76 -18.54 1.26
C ARG A 445 -28.69 -17.46 0.98
N ALA A 446 -29.10 -16.23 0.72
CA ALA A 446 -28.20 -15.10 0.54
C ALA A 446 -28.34 -14.09 1.67
N LEU A 447 -27.23 -13.68 2.23
CA LEU A 447 -27.09 -12.49 3.06
C LEU A 447 -26.83 -11.30 2.15
N ARG A 448 -27.69 -10.28 2.26
CA ARG A 448 -27.57 -9.05 1.49
C ARG A 448 -27.15 -7.91 2.39
N VAL A 449 -26.27 -7.07 1.88
CA VAL A 449 -25.81 -5.84 2.51
C VAL A 449 -26.18 -4.68 1.61
N ASP A 450 -26.90 -3.69 2.15
CA ASP A 450 -27.38 -2.50 1.44
C ASP A 450 -28.04 -2.84 0.07
N GLY A 451 -28.86 -3.90 0.09
CA GLY A 451 -29.65 -4.36 -1.05
C GLY A 451 -28.91 -5.26 -2.07
N ARG A 452 -27.61 -5.48 -1.90
CA ARG A 452 -26.82 -6.34 -2.80
C ARG A 452 -26.48 -7.68 -2.14
N ALA A 453 -26.49 -8.77 -2.91
CA ALA A 453 -25.99 -10.06 -2.42
C ALA A 453 -24.52 -9.89 -2.01
N TRP A 454 -24.24 -10.24 -0.78
CA TRP A 454 -22.88 -10.16 -0.21
C TRP A 454 -22.28 -11.53 0.05
N LEU A 455 -23.13 -12.51 0.44
CA LEU A 455 -22.73 -13.89 0.68
C LEU A 455 -23.86 -14.82 0.26
N HIS A 456 -23.54 -15.94 -0.38
CA HIS A 456 -24.40 -17.09 -0.62
C HIS A 456 -23.94 -18.25 0.25
N ALA A 457 -24.82 -18.78 1.10
CA ALA A 457 -24.54 -19.96 1.90
C ALA A 457 -24.74 -21.23 1.06
N LEU A 458 -23.67 -21.89 0.67
CA LEU A 458 -23.70 -23.15 -0.09
C LEU A 458 -24.14 -24.30 0.82
N SER A 459 -23.71 -24.29 2.08
CA SER A 459 -24.24 -25.16 3.14
C SER A 459 -25.33 -24.40 3.91
N ALA A 460 -26.49 -25.02 4.10
CA ALA A 460 -27.60 -24.36 4.80
C ALA A 460 -27.28 -24.14 6.28
N PRO A 461 -27.31 -22.88 6.78
CA PRO A 461 -27.10 -22.61 8.20
C PRO A 461 -28.31 -23.05 9.03
N ALA A 462 -28.08 -23.50 10.26
CA ALA A 462 -29.13 -23.83 11.22
C ALA A 462 -29.91 -22.57 11.66
N SER A 463 -29.23 -21.42 11.74
CA SER A 463 -29.85 -20.13 12.01
C SER A 463 -29.02 -18.98 11.43
N VAL A 464 -29.72 -17.87 11.14
CA VAL A 464 -29.11 -16.59 10.80
C VAL A 464 -29.71 -15.54 11.73
N VAL A 465 -28.85 -14.84 12.46
CA VAL A 465 -29.24 -13.83 13.42
C VAL A 465 -28.53 -12.52 13.11
N ALA A 466 -29.09 -11.39 13.53
CA ALA A 466 -28.49 -10.08 13.33
C ALA A 466 -28.81 -9.11 14.45
N GLY A 467 -28.02 -8.04 14.55
CA GLY A 467 -28.20 -6.94 15.47
C GLY A 467 -27.45 -5.68 15.01
N ALA A 468 -27.85 -4.53 15.56
CA ALA A 468 -27.00 -3.34 15.51
C ALA A 468 -25.95 -3.43 16.62
N LEU A 469 -24.75 -2.87 16.40
CA LEU A 469 -23.67 -2.95 17.39
C LEU A 469 -24.05 -2.39 18.75
N ASP A 470 -24.87 -1.33 18.78
CA ASP A 470 -25.39 -0.73 20.02
C ASP A 470 -26.31 -1.67 20.81
N ASN A 471 -27.02 -2.55 20.10
CA ASN A 471 -27.98 -3.49 20.73
C ASN A 471 -27.30 -4.75 21.23
N GLY A 472 -26.11 -5.04 20.78
CA GLY A 472 -25.38 -6.26 21.04
C GLY A 472 -24.64 -6.74 19.81
N ASP A 473 -23.79 -7.71 20.00
CA ASP A 473 -23.11 -8.41 18.94
C ASP A 473 -23.92 -9.67 18.61
N ALA A 474 -24.33 -9.85 17.34
CA ALA A 474 -25.03 -11.05 16.90
C ALA A 474 -24.25 -12.35 17.24
N LEU A 475 -22.94 -12.21 17.47
CA LEU A 475 -22.07 -13.28 17.92
C LEU A 475 -22.25 -13.63 19.40
N LEU A 476 -22.48 -12.65 20.28
CA LEU A 476 -22.28 -12.77 21.73
C LEU A 476 -23.56 -12.87 22.54
N ASP A 477 -24.63 -12.21 22.11
CA ASP A 477 -25.84 -12.02 22.93
C ASP A 477 -27.01 -12.89 22.45
N ALA A 478 -27.18 -14.02 23.11
CA ALA A 478 -28.34 -14.88 22.83
C ALA A 478 -29.69 -14.19 23.04
N ALA A 479 -29.76 -13.23 23.97
CA ALA A 479 -30.99 -12.46 24.26
C ALA A 479 -31.27 -11.32 23.29
N ALA A 480 -30.22 -10.76 22.64
CA ALA A 480 -30.35 -9.67 21.65
C ALA A 480 -30.46 -10.17 20.20
N GLN A 481 -30.38 -11.49 19.98
CA GLN A 481 -30.38 -12.11 18.66
C GLN A 481 -31.79 -12.25 18.09
N GLN A 482 -32.10 -11.38 17.14
CA GLN A 482 -33.31 -11.59 16.33
C GLN A 482 -32.92 -12.45 15.10
N ARG A 483 -33.78 -13.43 14.79
CA ARG A 483 -33.68 -14.15 13.52
C ARG A 483 -33.79 -13.14 12.39
N LEU A 484 -32.75 -13.07 11.57
CA LEU A 484 -32.68 -12.08 10.51
C LEU A 484 -33.76 -12.34 9.45
N GLN A 485 -34.62 -11.38 9.27
CA GLN A 485 -35.40 -11.20 8.04
C GLN A 485 -34.93 -9.89 7.39
N VAL A 486 -35.06 -8.79 8.09
CA VAL A 486 -34.59 -7.45 7.70
C VAL A 486 -34.12 -6.71 8.94
N LEU A 487 -32.97 -6.05 8.85
CA LEU A 487 -32.44 -5.16 9.89
C LEU A 487 -31.93 -3.87 9.25
N THR A 488 -32.25 -2.75 9.87
CA THR A 488 -31.68 -1.43 9.50
C THR A 488 -31.01 -0.80 10.71
N ASP A 489 -29.79 -0.29 10.52
CA ASP A 489 -29.03 0.46 11.53
C ASP A 489 -28.59 1.81 10.96
N GLU A 490 -29.13 2.90 11.53
CA GLU A 490 -28.81 4.28 11.13
C GLU A 490 -27.31 4.60 11.33
N GLN A 491 -26.65 3.95 12.30
CA GLN A 491 -25.24 4.15 12.59
C GLN A 491 -24.33 3.45 11.59
N GLY A 492 -24.87 2.48 10.83
CA GLY A 492 -24.14 1.69 9.86
C GLY A 492 -23.18 0.68 10.52
N LEU A 493 -23.55 0.14 11.68
CA LEU A 493 -22.78 -0.86 12.41
C LEU A 493 -23.60 -2.15 12.60
N ALA A 494 -24.48 -2.47 11.64
CA ALA A 494 -25.21 -3.72 11.62
C ALA A 494 -24.25 -4.90 11.46
N ASN A 495 -24.54 -6.00 12.15
CA ASN A 495 -23.78 -7.24 12.09
C ASN A 495 -24.73 -8.44 11.99
N ALA A 496 -24.24 -9.58 11.48
CA ALA A 496 -25.02 -10.81 11.37
C ALA A 496 -24.14 -12.02 11.64
N ALA A 497 -24.74 -13.14 12.04
CA ALA A 497 -24.05 -14.40 12.25
C ALA A 497 -24.83 -15.56 11.64
N LEU A 498 -24.16 -16.35 10.81
CA LEU A 498 -24.63 -17.61 10.27
C LEU A 498 -24.05 -18.72 11.15
N ARG A 499 -24.88 -19.70 11.54
CA ARG A 499 -24.51 -20.74 12.51
C ARG A 499 -24.77 -22.14 11.99
N TRP A 500 -23.79 -23.04 12.20
CA TRP A 500 -23.89 -24.48 11.90
C TRP A 500 -23.47 -25.28 13.13
N THR A 501 -24.34 -26.09 13.69
CA THR A 501 -24.06 -26.90 14.87
C THR A 501 -23.81 -28.35 14.44
N PHE A 502 -22.72 -28.94 14.93
CA PHE A 502 -22.28 -30.28 14.63
C PHE A 502 -22.02 -31.10 15.89
N GLU A 503 -22.41 -32.34 15.89
CA GLU A 503 -21.93 -33.37 16.80
C GLU A 503 -20.74 -34.05 16.10
N LEU A 504 -19.54 -33.92 16.64
CA LEU A 504 -18.32 -34.50 16.09
C LEU A 504 -17.76 -35.59 16.98
N ALA A 505 -17.83 -36.83 16.55
CA ALA A 505 -17.12 -37.93 17.22
C ALA A 505 -15.59 -37.75 17.09
N PRO A 506 -14.76 -38.41 17.90
CA PRO A 506 -13.33 -38.50 17.72
C PRO A 506 -12.92 -38.82 16.28
N GLY A 507 -12.02 -38.04 15.69
CA GLY A 507 -11.56 -38.18 14.31
C GLY A 507 -12.53 -37.68 13.24
N GLN A 508 -13.69 -37.15 13.61
CA GLN A 508 -14.64 -36.62 12.63
C GLN A 508 -14.37 -35.17 12.25
N SER A 509 -14.77 -34.84 11.02
CA SER A 509 -14.80 -33.47 10.52
C SER A 509 -16.09 -33.16 9.77
N ARG A 510 -16.51 -31.91 9.74
CA ARG A 510 -17.62 -31.39 8.94
C ARG A 510 -17.20 -30.10 8.27
N SER A 511 -17.62 -29.93 7.02
CA SER A 511 -17.33 -28.74 6.25
C SER A 511 -18.57 -27.93 5.94
N VAL A 512 -18.41 -26.62 5.87
CA VAL A 512 -19.37 -25.69 5.30
C VAL A 512 -18.68 -24.84 4.25
N ALA A 513 -19.44 -24.43 3.24
CA ALA A 513 -18.94 -23.57 2.19
C ALA A 513 -19.86 -22.36 1.97
N VAL A 514 -19.23 -21.25 1.60
CA VAL A 514 -19.89 -20.00 1.21
C VAL A 514 -19.27 -19.47 -0.08
N ALA A 515 -20.05 -18.71 -0.83
CA ALA A 515 -19.57 -17.95 -1.98
C ALA A 515 -19.85 -16.47 -1.79
N LEU A 516 -18.85 -15.62 -2.04
CA LEU A 516 -18.94 -14.18 -1.91
C LEU A 516 -18.73 -13.55 -3.30
N PRO A 517 -19.72 -12.84 -3.88
CA PRO A 517 -19.55 -12.17 -5.16
C PRO A 517 -18.42 -11.14 -5.11
N LEU A 518 -17.48 -11.22 -6.05
CA LEU A 518 -16.38 -10.25 -6.23
C LEU A 518 -16.69 -9.27 -7.36
N ALA A 519 -16.92 -9.78 -8.58
CA ALA A 519 -17.19 -8.98 -9.76
C ALA A 519 -18.46 -9.45 -10.48
N GLY A 520 -19.19 -8.51 -11.09
CA GLY A 520 -20.44 -8.78 -11.79
C GLY A 520 -21.51 -9.40 -10.88
N ASP A 521 -22.50 -10.03 -11.49
CA ASP A 521 -23.57 -10.75 -10.80
C ASP A 521 -23.22 -12.26 -10.67
N ALA A 522 -22.03 -12.55 -10.10
CA ALA A 522 -21.60 -13.93 -9.88
C ALA A 522 -22.49 -14.55 -8.80
N THR A 523 -23.32 -15.50 -9.22
CA THR A 523 -24.21 -16.25 -8.35
C THR A 523 -23.92 -17.74 -8.52
N PRO A 524 -23.71 -18.50 -7.44
CA PRO A 524 -23.52 -19.95 -7.53
C PRO A 524 -24.80 -20.65 -8.04
N PRO A 525 -24.69 -21.84 -8.63
CA PRO A 525 -25.85 -22.63 -9.00
C PRO A 525 -26.78 -22.87 -7.79
N ALA A 526 -28.08 -22.95 -8.02
CA ALA A 526 -29.08 -23.11 -6.94
C ALA A 526 -28.86 -24.35 -6.07
N ARG A 527 -28.23 -25.40 -6.63
CA ARG A 527 -27.89 -26.64 -5.93
C ARG A 527 -26.43 -26.76 -5.51
N ALA A 528 -25.69 -25.65 -5.58
CA ALA A 528 -24.32 -25.64 -5.10
C ALA A 528 -24.25 -25.97 -3.60
N ASP A 529 -23.29 -26.79 -3.25
CA ASP A 529 -23.04 -27.32 -1.90
C ASP A 529 -21.51 -27.36 -1.63
N ASP A 530 -21.10 -28.03 -0.55
CA ASP A 530 -19.70 -28.20 -0.20
C ASP A 530 -18.89 -28.98 -1.25
N ASP A 531 -19.49 -30.01 -1.88
CA ASP A 531 -18.82 -30.78 -2.93
C ASP A 531 -18.61 -29.95 -4.20
N TRP A 532 -19.61 -29.14 -4.56
CA TRP A 532 -19.45 -28.16 -5.64
C TRP A 532 -18.34 -27.15 -5.33
N ALA A 533 -18.30 -26.59 -4.11
CA ALA A 533 -17.27 -25.65 -3.69
C ALA A 533 -15.87 -26.26 -3.79
N ARG A 534 -15.69 -27.48 -3.31
CA ARG A 534 -14.43 -28.23 -3.42
C ARG A 534 -14.01 -28.44 -4.89
N ALA A 535 -14.91 -28.87 -5.74
CA ALA A 535 -14.63 -29.08 -7.16
C ALA A 535 -14.22 -27.79 -7.87
N ARG A 536 -14.83 -26.64 -7.50
CA ARG A 536 -14.42 -25.32 -8.04
C ARG A 536 -13.03 -24.89 -7.56
N LEU A 537 -12.73 -25.07 -6.28
CA LEU A 537 -11.39 -24.78 -5.74
C LEU A 537 -10.32 -25.66 -6.39
N ASP A 538 -10.64 -26.94 -6.67
CA ASP A 538 -9.74 -27.85 -7.39
C ASP A 538 -9.50 -27.40 -8.85
N ALA A 539 -10.54 -26.90 -9.51
CA ALA A 539 -10.42 -26.34 -10.86
C ALA A 539 -9.57 -25.06 -10.88
N VAL A 540 -9.78 -24.16 -9.91
CA VAL A 540 -8.95 -22.95 -9.73
C VAL A 540 -7.48 -23.32 -9.50
N ALA A 541 -7.23 -24.30 -8.64
CA ALA A 541 -5.88 -24.81 -8.38
C ALA A 541 -5.21 -25.35 -9.64
N ALA A 542 -5.96 -26.12 -10.48
CA ALA A 542 -5.45 -26.67 -11.73
C ALA A 542 -5.06 -25.57 -12.73
N GLN A 543 -5.90 -24.52 -12.88
CA GLN A 543 -5.62 -23.38 -13.77
C GLN A 543 -4.36 -22.63 -13.33
N TRP A 544 -4.22 -22.30 -12.04
CA TRP A 544 -3.05 -21.62 -11.54
C TRP A 544 -1.79 -22.50 -11.64
N ARG A 545 -1.90 -23.80 -11.39
CA ARG A 545 -0.76 -24.73 -11.52
C ARG A 545 -0.23 -24.78 -12.94
N GLU A 546 -1.09 -24.84 -13.94
CA GLU A 546 -0.69 -24.81 -15.35
C GLU A 546 0.04 -23.50 -15.67
N ARG A 547 -0.51 -22.38 -15.22
CA ARG A 547 0.04 -21.05 -15.51
C ARG A 547 1.39 -20.79 -14.84
N LEU A 548 1.51 -21.09 -13.56
CA LEU A 548 2.69 -20.78 -12.75
C LEU A 548 3.89 -21.74 -13.03
N ASN A 549 3.69 -22.78 -13.80
CA ASN A 549 4.73 -23.75 -14.20
C ASN A 549 5.14 -23.64 -15.67
N ARG A 550 4.90 -22.54 -16.35
CA ARG A 550 5.39 -22.28 -17.71
C ARG A 550 6.93 -22.20 -17.78
N VAL A 551 7.55 -21.70 -16.75
CA VAL A 551 9.00 -21.76 -16.49
C VAL A 551 9.20 -22.69 -15.31
N VAL A 552 9.99 -23.73 -15.49
CA VAL A 552 10.24 -24.72 -14.45
C VAL A 552 11.65 -24.58 -13.92
N LEU A 553 11.76 -24.38 -12.62
CA LEU A 553 13.01 -24.35 -11.88
C LEU A 553 13.06 -25.53 -10.93
N SER A 554 14.15 -26.31 -10.99
CA SER A 554 14.42 -27.37 -10.02
C SER A 554 15.69 -27.02 -9.27
N LEU A 555 15.55 -26.80 -7.98
CA LEU A 555 16.61 -26.50 -7.02
C LEU A 555 16.63 -27.62 -5.95
N PRO A 556 17.69 -27.71 -5.13
CA PRO A 556 17.69 -28.58 -3.96
C PRO A 556 16.48 -28.40 -3.05
N ALA A 557 16.13 -29.44 -2.28
CA ALA A 557 14.93 -29.45 -1.46
C ALA A 557 14.88 -28.30 -0.43
N ASP A 558 16.02 -27.91 0.11
CA ASP A 558 16.17 -26.79 1.05
C ASP A 558 15.97 -25.41 0.39
N ALA A 559 16.15 -25.34 -0.95
CA ALA A 559 15.89 -24.15 -1.75
C ALA A 559 14.48 -24.12 -2.39
N GLN A 560 13.68 -25.19 -2.24
CA GLN A 560 12.33 -25.28 -2.79
C GLN A 560 11.42 -24.11 -2.33
N PRO A 561 11.45 -23.64 -1.06
CA PRO A 561 10.67 -22.47 -0.64
C PRO A 561 10.94 -21.21 -1.47
N THR A 562 12.14 -21.06 -2.04
CA THR A 562 12.47 -19.94 -2.94
C THR A 562 11.71 -20.05 -4.26
N VAL A 563 11.63 -21.27 -4.85
CA VAL A 563 10.90 -21.52 -6.09
C VAL A 563 9.40 -21.31 -5.87
N ASP A 564 8.86 -21.83 -4.77
CA ASP A 564 7.45 -21.70 -4.43
C ASP A 564 7.07 -20.22 -4.16
N THR A 565 7.96 -19.48 -3.49
CA THR A 565 7.78 -18.03 -3.28
C THR A 565 7.80 -17.28 -4.60
N MET A 566 8.64 -17.66 -5.57
CA MET A 566 8.68 -17.02 -6.89
C MET A 566 7.39 -17.27 -7.68
N ARG A 567 6.84 -18.51 -7.63
CA ARG A 567 5.52 -18.80 -8.23
C ARG A 567 4.40 -18.00 -7.57
N SER A 568 4.38 -17.94 -6.24
CA SER A 568 3.41 -17.13 -5.50
C SER A 568 3.55 -15.64 -5.83
N SER A 569 4.77 -15.13 -5.95
CA SER A 569 5.06 -13.74 -6.33
C SER A 569 4.51 -13.41 -7.72
N LEU A 570 4.66 -14.32 -8.70
CA LEU A 570 4.03 -14.16 -10.00
C LEU A 570 2.50 -14.10 -9.91
N ALA A 571 1.90 -15.00 -9.11
CA ALA A 571 0.44 -14.98 -8.89
C ALA A 571 0.00 -13.67 -8.23
N HIS A 572 0.75 -13.15 -7.27
CA HIS A 572 0.46 -11.88 -6.60
C HIS A 572 0.47 -10.70 -7.57
N ILE A 573 1.45 -10.60 -8.47
CA ILE A 573 1.49 -9.57 -9.53
C ILE A 573 0.23 -9.67 -10.40
N LEU A 574 -0.12 -10.90 -10.85
CA LEU A 574 -1.26 -11.13 -11.72
C LEU A 574 -2.61 -10.84 -11.04
N MET A 575 -2.74 -11.12 -9.75
CA MET A 575 -3.94 -10.82 -8.97
C MET A 575 -4.07 -9.35 -8.60
N SER A 576 -2.94 -8.66 -8.39
CA SER A 576 -2.94 -7.24 -8.01
C SER A 576 -3.30 -6.33 -9.18
N ARG A 577 -3.01 -6.72 -10.41
CA ARG A 577 -3.33 -5.88 -11.58
C ARG A 577 -4.83 -5.65 -11.74
N ASP A 578 -5.22 -4.42 -12.10
CA ASP A 578 -6.60 -4.09 -12.46
C ASP A 578 -6.74 -4.05 -13.98
N GLY A 579 -7.17 -5.15 -14.54
CA GLY A 579 -7.12 -5.36 -15.97
C GLY A 579 -5.70 -5.19 -16.52
N PRO A 580 -5.45 -4.21 -17.40
CA PRO A 580 -4.12 -3.94 -17.94
C PRO A 580 -3.22 -3.20 -16.94
N ALA A 581 -3.77 -2.51 -15.95
CA ALA A 581 -3.02 -1.67 -15.02
C ALA A 581 -2.23 -2.52 -14.02
N LEU A 582 -0.92 -2.57 -14.15
CA LEU A 582 -0.05 -3.13 -13.12
C LEU A 582 0.02 -2.16 -11.96
N GLN A 583 -0.24 -2.66 -10.75
CA GLN A 583 -0.22 -1.84 -9.53
C GLN A 583 0.41 -2.62 -8.37
N PRO A 584 1.10 -1.95 -7.43
CA PRO A 584 1.80 -2.63 -6.35
C PRO A 584 0.87 -3.30 -5.36
N GLY A 585 -0.39 -2.87 -5.27
CA GLY A 585 -1.38 -3.44 -4.36
C GLY A 585 -2.81 -3.11 -4.74
N THR A 586 -3.77 -3.58 -3.95
CA THR A 586 -5.20 -3.45 -4.22
C THR A 586 -5.97 -2.62 -3.20
N ARG A 587 -5.31 -2.17 -2.13
CA ARG A 587 -5.88 -1.37 -1.04
C ARG A 587 -5.28 0.03 -1.02
N SER A 588 -4.23 0.25 -0.26
CA SER A 588 -3.52 1.54 -0.17
C SER A 588 -2.89 1.93 -1.50
N TYR A 589 -2.33 0.96 -2.22
CA TYR A 589 -1.63 1.15 -3.49
C TYR A 589 -2.45 0.72 -4.72
N ALA A 590 -3.77 0.89 -4.69
CA ALA A 590 -4.64 0.68 -5.85
C ALA A 590 -4.46 1.80 -6.89
N ARG A 591 -3.24 1.89 -7.43
CA ARG A 591 -2.77 2.89 -8.39
C ARG A 591 -1.64 2.29 -9.23
N SER A 592 -1.53 2.64 -10.47
CA SER A 592 -0.49 2.13 -11.37
C SER A 592 0.62 3.17 -11.54
N TRP A 593 1.78 2.93 -10.93
CA TRP A 593 3.00 3.68 -11.20
C TRP A 593 3.74 3.06 -12.38
N VAL A 594 4.31 3.88 -13.26
CA VAL A 594 5.10 3.38 -14.39
C VAL A 594 6.38 2.69 -13.89
N ARG A 595 6.96 3.17 -12.82
CA ARG A 595 8.13 2.60 -12.13
C ARG A 595 7.88 1.15 -11.71
N ASP A 596 6.83 0.93 -10.94
CA ASP A 596 6.38 -0.40 -10.51
C ASP A 596 6.05 -1.28 -11.72
N GLY A 597 5.35 -0.70 -12.69
CA GLY A 597 4.97 -1.38 -13.91
C GLY A 597 6.15 -1.85 -14.74
N ALA A 598 7.19 -1.04 -14.91
CA ALA A 598 8.39 -1.39 -15.66
C ALA A 598 9.14 -2.56 -14.99
N MET A 599 9.27 -2.53 -13.65
CA MET A 599 9.88 -3.61 -12.89
C MET A 599 9.06 -4.91 -12.97
N MET A 600 7.73 -4.80 -12.84
CA MET A 600 6.84 -5.97 -12.97
C MET A 600 6.85 -6.54 -14.39
N VAL A 601 6.92 -5.70 -15.43
CA VAL A 601 7.06 -6.15 -16.84
C VAL A 601 8.30 -7.02 -17.01
N ALA A 602 9.44 -6.64 -16.42
CA ALA A 602 10.66 -7.44 -16.50
C ALA A 602 10.46 -8.85 -15.90
N GLY A 603 9.85 -8.93 -14.71
CA GLY A 603 9.53 -10.22 -14.07
C GLY A 603 8.54 -11.06 -14.86
N LEU A 604 7.44 -10.44 -15.34
CA LEU A 604 6.41 -11.10 -16.14
C LEU A 604 6.97 -11.70 -17.43
N LEU A 605 7.77 -10.95 -18.17
CA LEU A 605 8.35 -11.40 -19.45
C LEU A 605 9.29 -12.58 -19.24
N ARG A 606 10.14 -12.54 -18.23
CA ARG A 606 11.08 -13.64 -17.90
C ARG A 606 10.35 -14.93 -17.50
N LEU A 607 9.18 -14.82 -16.87
CA LEU A 607 8.34 -15.97 -16.48
C LEU A 607 7.27 -16.34 -17.52
N GLY A 608 7.27 -15.71 -18.70
CA GLY A 608 6.45 -16.09 -19.84
C GLY A 608 5.05 -15.47 -19.87
N GLU A 609 4.79 -14.42 -19.08
CA GLU A 609 3.50 -13.70 -19.01
C GLU A 609 3.47 -12.52 -20.01
N LEU A 610 3.69 -12.83 -21.29
CA LEU A 610 3.77 -11.82 -22.37
C LEU A 610 2.48 -11.00 -22.54
N ALA A 611 1.32 -11.60 -22.35
CA ALA A 611 0.02 -10.95 -22.54
C ALA A 611 -0.17 -9.82 -21.51
N ALA A 612 0.08 -10.08 -20.24
CA ALA A 612 -0.08 -9.09 -19.17
C ALA A 612 0.89 -7.91 -19.35
N ALA A 613 2.15 -8.18 -19.74
CA ALA A 613 3.13 -7.15 -20.04
C ALA A 613 2.73 -6.28 -21.25
N ARG A 614 2.23 -6.91 -22.34
CA ARG A 614 1.73 -6.21 -23.53
C ARG A 614 0.54 -5.32 -23.21
N GLU A 615 -0.46 -5.85 -22.50
CA GLU A 615 -1.65 -5.12 -22.08
C GLU A 615 -1.29 -3.86 -21.28
N PHE A 616 -0.35 -3.98 -20.33
CA PHE A 616 0.11 -2.86 -19.53
C PHE A 616 0.78 -1.77 -20.39
N VAL A 617 1.76 -2.12 -21.20
CA VAL A 617 2.52 -1.15 -22.01
C VAL A 617 1.59 -0.41 -22.98
N GLN A 618 0.68 -1.14 -23.67
CA GLN A 618 -0.30 -0.53 -24.59
C GLN A 618 -1.30 0.36 -23.85
N TRP A 619 -1.69 -0.02 -22.65
CA TRP A 619 -2.62 0.76 -21.83
C TRP A 619 -1.95 2.04 -21.33
N TYR A 620 -0.74 1.95 -20.78
CA TYR A 620 -0.03 3.09 -20.18
C TYR A 620 0.34 4.15 -21.24
N ALA A 621 0.70 3.71 -22.44
CA ALA A 621 1.03 4.59 -23.56
C ALA A 621 -0.06 5.62 -23.90
N ARG A 622 -1.32 5.36 -23.54
CA ARG A 622 -2.46 6.25 -23.79
C ARG A 622 -2.50 7.46 -22.85
N PHE A 623 -1.76 7.42 -21.76
CA PHE A 623 -1.79 8.45 -20.73
C PHE A 623 -0.63 9.45 -20.83
N LEU A 624 0.28 9.28 -21.79
CA LEU A 624 1.33 10.26 -22.03
C LEU A 624 0.71 11.61 -22.38
N PHE A 625 1.24 12.67 -21.79
CA PHE A 625 0.80 14.02 -22.09
C PHE A 625 1.25 14.45 -23.49
N ALA A 626 0.57 15.44 -24.07
CA ALA A 626 0.88 15.94 -25.43
C ALA A 626 2.31 16.45 -25.58
N SER A 627 2.95 16.88 -24.47
CA SER A 627 4.36 17.27 -24.43
C SER A 627 5.34 16.11 -24.56
N GLY A 628 4.89 14.86 -24.42
CA GLY A 628 5.71 13.67 -24.29
C GLY A 628 6.06 13.32 -22.84
N LYS A 629 5.65 14.16 -21.87
CA LYS A 629 5.80 13.83 -20.45
C LYS A 629 5.06 12.53 -20.12
N VAL A 630 5.75 11.59 -19.51
CA VAL A 630 5.15 10.37 -18.98
C VAL A 630 4.64 10.67 -17.57
N PRO A 631 3.35 10.41 -17.27
CA PRO A 631 2.87 10.57 -15.89
C PRO A 631 3.58 9.58 -14.97
N CYS A 632 3.80 9.96 -13.71
CA CYS A 632 4.36 9.02 -12.73
C CYS A 632 3.43 7.82 -12.53
N CYS A 633 2.14 8.08 -12.58
CA CYS A 633 1.13 7.13 -12.17
C CYS A 633 -0.25 7.46 -12.75
N VAL A 634 -1.10 6.43 -12.77
CA VAL A 634 -2.47 6.49 -13.29
C VAL A 634 -3.40 5.74 -12.34
N ASP A 635 -4.53 6.35 -12.01
CA ASP A 635 -5.62 5.72 -11.26
C ASP A 635 -7.00 6.17 -11.81
N ALA A 636 -8.07 5.93 -11.04
CA ALA A 636 -9.43 6.30 -11.44
C ALA A 636 -9.62 7.82 -11.66
N ARG A 637 -8.74 8.67 -11.12
CA ARG A 637 -8.74 10.12 -11.30
C ARG A 637 -8.05 10.57 -12.58
N GLY A 638 -7.37 9.65 -13.27
CA GLY A 638 -6.59 9.89 -14.48
C GLY A 638 -5.08 9.86 -14.26
N ALA A 639 -4.33 10.38 -15.24
CA ALA A 639 -2.87 10.53 -15.18
C ALA A 639 -2.49 11.59 -14.15
N ASP A 640 -1.44 11.34 -13.36
CA ASP A 640 -0.92 12.30 -12.38
C ASP A 640 0.25 13.09 -12.99
N PRO A 641 0.15 14.41 -13.03
CA PRO A 641 1.19 15.25 -13.61
C PRO A 641 2.36 15.58 -12.68
N VAL A 642 2.42 15.00 -11.47
CA VAL A 642 3.53 15.25 -10.54
C VAL A 642 4.87 14.93 -11.20
N PRO A 643 5.92 15.76 -11.02
CA PRO A 643 7.23 15.51 -11.62
C PRO A 643 7.95 14.36 -10.90
N GLU A 644 8.04 13.21 -11.59
CA GLU A 644 8.98 12.12 -11.30
C GLU A 644 9.76 11.86 -12.58
N ASN A 645 11.07 12.19 -12.59
CA ASN A 645 11.83 12.26 -13.83
C ASN A 645 12.37 10.91 -14.30
N ASP A 646 12.28 9.87 -13.47
CA ASP A 646 12.51 8.46 -13.83
C ASP A 646 11.50 7.93 -14.84
N SER A 647 10.24 8.39 -14.76
CA SER A 647 9.07 7.87 -15.49
C SER A 647 9.29 7.73 -17.00
N HIS A 648 10.04 8.66 -17.59
CA HIS A 648 10.30 8.68 -19.04
C HIS A 648 11.17 7.51 -19.47
N GLY A 649 12.27 7.27 -18.73
CA GLY A 649 13.18 6.15 -18.96
C GLY A 649 12.50 4.81 -18.71
N GLU A 650 11.69 4.72 -17.66
CA GLU A 650 10.94 3.51 -17.28
C GLU A 650 9.94 3.08 -18.35
N PHE A 651 9.16 4.03 -18.89
CA PHE A 651 8.23 3.74 -19.98
C PHE A 651 8.95 3.25 -21.25
N ILE A 652 10.01 3.94 -21.66
CA ILE A 652 10.80 3.55 -22.83
C ILE A 652 11.41 2.15 -22.62
N HIS A 653 11.94 1.88 -21.41
CA HIS A 653 12.48 0.58 -21.06
C HIS A 653 11.43 -0.55 -21.11
N ALA A 654 10.24 -0.32 -20.57
CA ALA A 654 9.14 -1.29 -20.63
C ALA A 654 8.76 -1.66 -22.07
N VAL A 655 8.73 -0.67 -22.98
CA VAL A 655 8.52 -0.91 -24.44
C VAL A 655 9.67 -1.72 -25.02
N ALA A 656 10.92 -1.39 -24.66
CA ALA A 656 12.11 -2.09 -25.16
C ALA A 656 12.17 -3.55 -24.70
N LEU A 657 11.84 -3.81 -23.43
CA LEU A 657 11.73 -5.16 -22.88
C LEU A 657 10.69 -5.98 -23.67
N LEU A 658 9.53 -5.41 -23.91
CA LEU A 658 8.47 -6.08 -24.68
C LEU A 658 8.93 -6.38 -26.12
N TRP A 659 9.60 -5.43 -26.78
CA TRP A 659 10.20 -5.62 -28.10
C TRP A 659 11.23 -6.76 -28.11
N ARG A 660 12.17 -6.75 -27.17
CA ARG A 660 13.25 -7.74 -27.07
C ARG A 660 12.72 -9.18 -26.88
N HIS A 661 11.60 -9.34 -26.17
CA HIS A 661 11.01 -10.66 -25.91
C HIS A 661 10.04 -11.13 -27.00
N THR A 662 9.47 -10.23 -27.80
CA THR A 662 8.44 -10.57 -28.78
C THR A 662 8.91 -10.45 -30.22
N GLY A 663 9.81 -9.52 -30.52
CA GLY A 663 10.17 -9.15 -31.91
C GLY A 663 9.01 -8.58 -32.71
N ASP A 664 7.91 -8.15 -32.04
CA ASP A 664 6.69 -7.66 -32.70
C ASP A 664 6.90 -6.23 -33.23
N ARG A 665 7.39 -6.15 -34.48
CA ARG A 665 7.68 -4.88 -35.15
C ARG A 665 6.42 -4.03 -35.34
N ALA A 666 5.26 -4.62 -35.60
CA ALA A 666 4.02 -3.89 -35.79
C ALA A 666 3.58 -3.21 -34.49
N LEU A 667 3.68 -3.92 -33.37
CA LEU A 667 3.45 -3.35 -32.04
C LEU A 667 4.43 -2.21 -31.76
N LEU A 668 5.72 -2.43 -31.99
CA LEU A 668 6.75 -1.40 -31.80
C LEU A 668 6.45 -0.15 -32.64
N GLN A 669 6.08 -0.33 -33.91
CA GLN A 669 5.72 0.78 -34.79
C GLN A 669 4.51 1.56 -34.26
N SER A 670 3.54 0.89 -33.63
CA SER A 670 2.36 1.55 -33.04
C SER A 670 2.69 2.34 -31.76
N LEU A 671 3.72 1.95 -31.00
CA LEU A 671 4.16 2.60 -29.76
C LEU A 671 5.28 3.64 -29.97
N TRP A 672 5.89 3.64 -31.14
CA TRP A 672 7.02 4.50 -31.42
C TRP A 672 6.75 6.00 -31.23
N PRO A 673 5.58 6.55 -31.64
CA PRO A 673 5.29 7.96 -31.42
C PRO A 673 5.40 8.37 -29.94
N GLN A 674 4.95 7.52 -29.00
CA GLN A 674 5.02 7.75 -27.58
C GLN A 674 6.46 7.62 -27.05
N VAL A 675 7.21 6.64 -27.54
CA VAL A 675 8.63 6.46 -27.18
C VAL A 675 9.44 7.68 -27.63
N ASP A 676 9.28 8.13 -28.86
CA ASP A 676 10.00 9.29 -29.39
C ASP A 676 9.61 10.59 -28.68
N ALA A 677 8.33 10.77 -28.34
CA ALA A 677 7.85 11.92 -27.58
C ALA A 677 8.44 11.92 -26.16
N ALA A 678 8.46 10.79 -25.47
CA ALA A 678 9.05 10.66 -24.15
C ALA A 678 10.56 10.95 -24.17
N ALA A 679 11.28 10.43 -25.18
CA ALA A 679 12.71 10.71 -25.34
C ALA A 679 13.00 12.20 -25.62
N ARG A 680 12.17 12.89 -26.41
CA ARG A 680 12.27 14.33 -26.64
C ARG A 680 11.98 15.14 -25.39
N TYR A 681 10.97 14.75 -24.62
CA TYR A 681 10.67 15.42 -23.37
C TYR A 681 11.81 15.26 -22.35
N MET A 682 12.35 14.05 -22.23
CA MET A 682 13.51 13.76 -21.40
C MET A 682 14.72 14.63 -21.78
N GLU A 683 14.98 14.81 -23.11
CA GLU A 683 16.03 15.71 -23.58
C GLU A 683 15.74 17.18 -23.23
N THR A 684 14.48 17.62 -23.29
CA THR A 684 14.10 18.98 -22.83
C THR A 684 14.42 19.18 -21.37
N LEU A 685 14.14 18.22 -20.51
CA LEU A 685 14.47 18.24 -19.09
C LEU A 685 16.00 18.34 -18.89
N ARG A 686 16.76 17.48 -19.55
CA ARG A 686 18.24 17.52 -19.51
C ARG A 686 18.79 18.87 -19.95
N GLN A 687 18.26 19.45 -21.02
CA GLN A 687 18.72 20.74 -21.55
C GLN A 687 18.43 21.88 -20.59
N SER A 688 17.40 21.83 -19.76
CA SER A 688 17.15 22.87 -18.73
C SER A 688 18.26 22.92 -17.68
N GLU A 689 18.90 21.79 -17.37
CA GLU A 689 20.01 21.71 -16.42
C GLU A 689 21.38 22.03 -17.05
N ARG A 690 21.48 22.16 -18.35
CA ARG A 690 22.69 22.67 -19.04
C ARG A 690 22.79 24.20 -18.97
N SER A 691 22.35 24.75 -17.85
CA SER A 691 22.27 26.18 -17.58
C SER A 691 23.64 26.78 -17.20
N ALA A 692 23.76 28.12 -17.31
CA ALA A 692 24.93 28.86 -16.84
C ALA A 692 25.10 28.74 -15.31
N ALA A 693 23.97 28.70 -14.57
CA ALA A 693 23.96 28.55 -13.11
C ALA A 693 24.60 27.21 -12.67
N ASN A 694 24.40 26.13 -13.42
CA ASN A 694 24.97 24.81 -13.12
C ASN A 694 26.44 24.69 -13.60
N ARG A 695 27.05 25.79 -14.06
CA ARG A 695 28.50 25.86 -14.33
C ARG A 695 29.25 26.63 -13.26
N GLU A 696 28.54 27.22 -12.30
CA GLU A 696 29.14 27.93 -11.19
C GLU A 696 29.82 26.97 -10.19
N PRO A 697 30.89 27.41 -9.52
CA PRO A 697 31.60 26.60 -8.53
C PRO A 697 30.64 26.01 -7.47
N GLY A 698 30.71 24.69 -7.27
CA GLY A 698 29.87 23.96 -6.32
C GLY A 698 28.52 23.52 -6.86
N ARG A 699 28.19 23.87 -8.12
CA ARG A 699 26.95 23.38 -8.80
C ARG A 699 27.26 22.55 -10.05
N GLU A 700 28.53 22.43 -10.43
CA GLU A 700 28.89 21.75 -11.69
C GLU A 700 28.51 20.28 -11.74
N MET A 701 28.23 19.64 -10.58
CA MET A 701 27.69 18.27 -10.54
C MET A 701 26.26 18.21 -11.07
N LEU A 702 25.52 19.31 -11.11
CA LEU A 702 24.13 19.33 -11.57
C LEU A 702 24.00 19.51 -13.09
N PHE A 703 25.11 19.88 -13.76
CA PHE A 703 25.09 20.23 -15.18
C PHE A 703 24.74 19.03 -16.07
N GLY A 704 23.61 19.15 -16.76
CA GLY A 704 23.14 18.17 -17.72
C GLY A 704 22.50 16.91 -17.14
N LEU A 705 22.20 16.89 -15.84
CA LEU A 705 21.38 15.86 -15.20
C LEU A 705 19.87 16.03 -15.50
N MET A 706 19.05 15.10 -15.04
CA MET A 706 17.61 15.33 -14.92
C MET A 706 17.36 16.37 -13.81
N PRO A 707 16.38 17.27 -13.95
CA PRO A 707 16.06 18.27 -12.93
C PRO A 707 15.71 17.66 -11.57
N ALA A 708 15.82 18.48 -10.52
CA ALA A 708 15.37 18.08 -9.19
C ALA A 708 13.90 17.64 -9.22
N SER A 709 13.61 16.48 -8.67
CA SER A 709 12.27 15.88 -8.56
C SER A 709 12.08 15.18 -7.22
N ILE A 710 10.85 14.71 -6.94
CA ILE A 710 10.63 13.79 -5.82
C ILE A 710 11.20 12.40 -6.11
N SER A 711 11.58 12.14 -7.38
CA SER A 711 12.15 10.88 -7.83
C SER A 711 11.23 9.68 -7.49
N HIS A 712 11.78 8.58 -7.05
CA HIS A 712 11.06 7.41 -6.56
C HIS A 712 10.36 7.67 -5.19
N GLU A 713 9.87 8.90 -4.97
CA GLU A 713 9.31 9.39 -3.70
C GLU A 713 10.33 9.49 -2.54
N GLY A 714 11.59 9.13 -2.76
CA GLY A 714 12.65 9.20 -1.76
C GLY A 714 12.99 10.64 -1.34
N TYR A 715 12.70 11.61 -2.20
CA TYR A 715 12.97 13.04 -1.96
C TYR A 715 11.70 13.88 -1.86
N SER A 716 10.60 13.27 -1.36
CA SER A 716 9.31 13.97 -1.21
C SER A 716 9.33 15.15 -0.24
N ALA A 717 10.25 15.17 0.73
CA ALA A 717 10.41 16.29 1.64
C ALA A 717 10.97 17.54 0.95
N LYS A 718 11.91 17.32 0.03
CA LYS A 718 12.50 18.36 -0.82
C LYS A 718 13.05 17.72 -2.08
N PRO A 719 12.61 18.15 -3.29
CA PRO A 719 13.12 17.64 -4.55
C PRO A 719 14.63 17.75 -4.68
N MET A 720 15.28 16.68 -5.20
CA MET A 720 16.72 16.58 -5.39
C MET A 720 17.06 16.09 -6.79
N HIS A 721 18.31 16.32 -7.26
CA HIS A 721 18.83 15.70 -8.46
C HIS A 721 19.25 14.26 -8.12
N SER A 722 18.33 13.33 -8.35
CA SER A 722 18.51 11.92 -7.98
C SER A 722 19.21 11.15 -9.07
N TYR A 723 20.25 10.41 -8.72
CA TYR A 723 20.89 9.51 -9.66
C TYR A 723 20.02 8.30 -10.07
N TRP A 724 18.97 8.00 -9.33
CA TRP A 724 17.92 7.07 -9.78
C TRP A 724 17.28 7.55 -11.07
N ASP A 725 16.87 8.82 -11.15
CA ASP A 725 16.29 9.43 -12.35
C ASP A 725 17.27 9.40 -13.51
N ASP A 726 18.55 9.71 -13.24
CA ASP A 726 19.60 9.75 -14.26
C ASP A 726 19.93 8.36 -14.82
N PHE A 727 19.98 7.32 -13.98
CA PHE A 727 20.19 5.94 -14.46
C PHE A 727 19.02 5.46 -15.33
N TRP A 728 17.78 5.80 -14.97
CA TRP A 728 16.63 5.50 -15.80
C TRP A 728 16.65 6.30 -17.11
N ALA A 729 17.04 7.56 -17.08
CA ALA A 729 17.19 8.37 -18.29
C ALA A 729 18.25 7.78 -19.23
N LEU A 730 19.40 7.34 -18.69
CA LEU A 730 20.45 6.71 -19.48
C LEU A 730 19.98 5.40 -20.14
N ALA A 731 19.26 4.55 -19.39
CA ALA A 731 18.61 3.36 -19.92
C ALA A 731 17.61 3.73 -21.02
N GLY A 732 16.80 4.77 -20.81
CA GLY A 732 15.83 5.29 -21.77
C GLY A 732 16.47 5.73 -23.09
N TYR A 733 17.55 6.48 -23.07
CA TYR A 733 18.29 6.87 -24.27
C TYR A 733 18.87 5.67 -25.03
N ARG A 734 19.47 4.71 -24.31
CA ARG A 734 19.98 3.48 -24.92
C ARG A 734 18.85 2.69 -25.59
N ASP A 735 17.77 2.49 -24.89
CA ASP A 735 16.64 1.69 -25.34
C ASP A 735 15.89 2.37 -26.50
N ALA A 736 15.69 3.68 -26.45
CA ALA A 736 15.12 4.46 -27.57
C ALA A 736 16.00 4.37 -28.81
N THR A 737 17.34 4.39 -28.65
CA THR A 737 18.29 4.19 -29.77
C THR A 737 18.09 2.82 -30.43
N GLU A 738 17.99 1.74 -29.63
CA GLU A 738 17.75 0.38 -30.14
C GLU A 738 16.41 0.27 -30.87
N LEU A 739 15.35 0.85 -30.30
CA LEU A 739 14.01 0.83 -30.89
C LEU A 739 13.95 1.62 -32.22
N ALA A 740 14.65 2.76 -32.30
CA ALA A 740 14.77 3.53 -33.53
C ALA A 740 15.51 2.72 -34.64
N MET A 741 16.59 2.02 -34.27
CA MET A 741 17.29 1.12 -35.19
C MET A 741 16.40 -0.04 -35.66
N ALA A 742 15.63 -0.64 -34.76
CA ALA A 742 14.68 -1.71 -35.07
C ALA A 742 13.57 -1.28 -36.05
N LEU A 743 13.30 0.02 -36.15
CA LEU A 743 12.35 0.63 -37.09
C LEU A 743 12.98 1.25 -38.30
N ASP A 744 14.28 1.02 -38.56
CA ASP A 744 15.07 1.58 -39.67
C ASP A 744 15.13 3.12 -39.67
N GLN A 745 14.96 3.76 -38.49
CA GLN A 745 15.03 5.22 -38.34
C GLN A 745 16.46 5.68 -38.05
N GLY A 746 17.38 5.44 -38.98
CA GLY A 746 18.81 5.62 -38.77
C GLY A 746 19.23 7.03 -38.33
N ALA A 747 18.65 8.09 -38.87
CA ALA A 747 18.93 9.47 -38.47
C ALA A 747 18.53 9.73 -36.99
N ARG A 748 17.37 9.26 -36.59
CA ARG A 748 16.90 9.41 -35.20
C ARG A 748 17.72 8.55 -34.23
N ALA A 749 18.07 7.32 -34.65
CA ALA A 749 18.95 6.46 -33.87
C ALA A 749 20.33 7.10 -33.63
N ALA A 750 20.93 7.73 -34.65
CA ALA A 750 22.21 8.44 -34.52
C ALA A 750 22.11 9.66 -33.58
N GLU A 751 20.99 10.39 -33.63
CA GLU A 751 20.73 11.51 -32.72
C GLU A 751 20.62 11.04 -31.26
N LEU A 752 19.80 10.01 -30.99
CA LEU A 752 19.61 9.42 -29.68
C LEU A 752 20.91 8.82 -29.13
N ALA A 753 21.71 8.17 -29.98
CA ALA A 753 23.03 7.66 -29.61
C ALA A 753 23.98 8.77 -29.16
N ARG A 754 24.01 9.90 -29.87
CA ARG A 754 24.79 11.06 -29.46
C ARG A 754 24.30 11.63 -28.12
N GLN A 755 22.99 11.80 -27.96
CA GLN A 755 22.41 12.28 -26.70
C GLN A 755 22.75 11.34 -25.52
N ARG A 756 22.65 10.03 -25.73
CA ARG A 756 23.08 9.01 -24.77
C ARG A 756 24.55 9.18 -24.35
N ASP A 757 25.45 9.30 -25.33
CA ASP A 757 26.90 9.34 -25.06
C ASP A 757 27.29 10.64 -24.37
N GLU A 758 26.70 11.76 -24.75
CA GLU A 758 26.87 13.04 -24.06
C GLU A 758 26.34 12.98 -22.61
N PHE A 759 25.13 12.40 -22.42
CA PHE A 759 24.53 12.28 -21.10
C PHE A 759 25.35 11.34 -20.21
N ALA A 760 25.80 10.20 -20.72
CA ALA A 760 26.67 9.28 -19.98
C ALA A 760 27.95 9.97 -19.50
N ALA A 761 28.57 10.80 -20.36
CA ALA A 761 29.77 11.56 -20.00
C ALA A 761 29.46 12.64 -18.95
N GLU A 762 28.30 13.29 -19.01
CA GLU A 762 27.87 14.27 -18.00
C GLU A 762 27.56 13.62 -16.66
N LEU A 763 26.83 12.51 -16.66
CA LEU A 763 26.52 11.70 -15.49
C LEU A 763 27.80 11.18 -14.80
N GLY A 764 28.76 10.65 -15.57
CA GLY A 764 30.05 10.20 -15.02
C GLY A 764 30.82 11.34 -14.35
N ARG A 765 30.85 12.54 -14.94
CA ARG A 765 31.46 13.72 -14.33
C ARG A 765 30.72 14.18 -13.07
N SER A 766 29.39 14.15 -13.10
CA SER A 766 28.55 14.48 -11.95
C SER A 766 28.85 13.57 -10.76
N LEU A 767 28.83 12.26 -10.96
CA LEU A 767 29.14 11.28 -9.91
C LEU A 767 30.51 11.54 -9.29
N GLN A 768 31.56 11.75 -10.13
CA GLN A 768 32.91 12.04 -9.65
C GLN A 768 32.98 13.34 -8.84
N ARG A 769 32.30 14.41 -9.29
CA ARG A 769 32.26 15.70 -8.59
C ARG A 769 31.49 15.63 -7.29
N SER A 770 30.33 14.98 -7.29
CA SER A 770 29.53 14.79 -6.08
C SER A 770 30.33 14.00 -5.03
N MET A 771 30.94 12.86 -5.42
CA MET A 771 31.80 12.10 -4.52
C MET A 771 32.97 12.92 -3.97
N ALA A 772 33.60 13.71 -4.80
CA ALA A 772 34.72 14.58 -4.37
C ALA A 772 34.27 15.70 -3.43
N GLN A 773 33.14 16.36 -3.72
CA GLN A 773 32.58 17.43 -2.89
C GLN A 773 32.16 16.91 -1.51
N HIS A 774 31.51 15.75 -1.46
CA HIS A 774 31.05 15.14 -0.21
C HIS A 774 32.12 14.29 0.48
N ARG A 775 33.30 14.10 -0.15
CA ARG A 775 34.41 13.30 0.36
C ARG A 775 34.01 11.86 0.68
N ILE A 776 33.26 11.25 -0.23
CA ILE A 776 32.78 9.87 -0.13
C ILE A 776 33.43 9.00 -1.20
N ASP A 777 33.53 7.68 -0.93
CA ASP A 777 34.10 6.66 -1.80
C ASP A 777 33.05 5.73 -2.42
N HIS A 778 31.77 5.97 -2.09
CA HIS A 778 30.62 5.20 -2.55
C HIS A 778 29.74 6.03 -3.48
N LEU A 779 28.83 5.36 -4.20
CA LEU A 779 27.83 6.00 -5.04
C LEU A 779 26.85 6.81 -4.18
N PRO A 780 26.63 8.09 -4.49
CA PRO A 780 25.61 8.91 -3.84
C PRO A 780 24.20 8.61 -4.38
N GLY A 781 23.17 8.81 -3.57
CA GLY A 781 21.78 8.74 -3.98
C GLY A 781 21.35 9.98 -4.75
N ALA A 782 21.71 11.17 -4.25
CA ALA A 782 21.47 12.47 -4.89
C ALA A 782 22.75 13.31 -4.98
N ALA A 783 22.82 14.12 -6.02
CA ALA A 783 24.03 14.91 -6.31
C ALA A 783 24.37 15.92 -5.21
N GLU A 784 23.35 16.60 -4.65
CA GLU A 784 23.53 17.63 -3.63
C GLU A 784 23.77 17.08 -2.22
N LEU A 785 23.35 15.84 -1.95
CA LEU A 785 23.38 15.27 -0.60
C LEU A 785 24.60 14.38 -0.36
N GLY A 786 25.06 13.66 -1.39
CA GLY A 786 26.09 12.63 -1.21
C GLY A 786 25.64 11.50 -0.26
N ASP A 787 24.33 11.28 -0.15
CA ASP A 787 23.72 10.32 0.73
C ASP A 787 23.95 8.88 0.28
N PHE A 788 23.86 7.95 1.23
CA PHE A 788 24.10 6.53 0.95
C PHE A 788 22.78 5.82 0.66
N ASP A 789 22.50 5.58 -0.61
CA ASP A 789 21.36 4.80 -1.10
C ASP A 789 21.81 3.65 -2.02
N PRO A 790 22.30 2.54 -1.45
CA PRO A 790 22.77 1.40 -2.23
C PRO A 790 21.62 0.69 -2.97
N THR A 791 20.38 0.82 -2.51
CA THR A 791 19.21 0.17 -3.10
C THR A 791 18.86 0.81 -4.44
N SER A 792 18.80 2.13 -4.51
CA SER A 792 18.60 2.89 -5.74
C SER A 792 19.80 2.81 -6.67
N SER A 793 21.01 2.79 -6.10
CA SER A 793 22.27 2.67 -6.87
C SER A 793 22.40 1.35 -7.63
N THR A 794 21.61 0.30 -7.32
CA THR A 794 21.62 -0.98 -8.08
C THR A 794 21.31 -0.80 -9.56
N LEU A 795 20.61 0.28 -9.94
CA LEU A 795 20.28 0.60 -11.33
C LEU A 795 21.52 0.79 -12.20
N ILE A 796 22.68 1.13 -11.64
CA ILE A 796 23.95 1.23 -12.39
C ILE A 796 24.27 -0.07 -13.12
N PHE A 797 23.93 -1.23 -12.53
CA PHE A 797 24.11 -2.54 -13.17
C PHE A 797 22.99 -2.87 -14.16
N SER A 798 21.76 -2.70 -13.73
CA SER A 798 20.56 -3.00 -14.53
C SER A 798 19.40 -2.13 -14.03
N PRO A 799 18.71 -1.41 -14.94
CA PRO A 799 18.84 -1.51 -16.40
C PRO A 799 19.92 -0.61 -17.03
N ALA A 800 20.58 0.31 -16.30
CA ALA A 800 21.43 1.31 -16.92
C ALA A 800 22.67 0.72 -17.64
N GLY A 801 23.27 -0.35 -17.07
CA GLY A 801 24.52 -0.92 -17.64
C GLY A 801 25.65 0.11 -17.64
N ALA A 802 25.78 0.85 -16.57
CA ALA A 802 26.60 2.07 -16.47
C ALA A 802 27.82 1.91 -15.55
N GLU A 803 28.20 0.69 -15.25
CA GLU A 803 29.31 0.37 -14.32
C GLU A 803 30.63 1.04 -14.73
N ALA A 804 30.84 1.25 -16.03
CA ALA A 804 32.02 1.89 -16.55
C ALA A 804 32.14 3.41 -16.26
N LEU A 805 31.07 4.05 -15.78
CA LEU A 805 31.06 5.47 -15.41
C LEU A 805 31.89 5.77 -14.16
N VAL A 806 32.11 4.76 -13.33
CA VAL A 806 32.87 4.87 -12.08
C VAL A 806 33.95 3.80 -11.97
N PRO A 807 35.02 4.03 -11.20
CA PRO A 807 35.98 3.01 -10.90
C PRO A 807 35.33 1.77 -10.23
N ARG A 808 35.82 0.58 -10.54
CA ARG A 808 35.40 -0.68 -9.90
C ARG A 808 35.47 -0.57 -8.36
N ALA A 809 36.49 0.10 -7.85
CA ALA A 809 36.66 0.33 -6.40
C ALA A 809 35.48 1.07 -5.77
N THR A 810 34.83 2.01 -6.48
CA THR A 810 33.63 2.71 -6.01
C THR A 810 32.45 1.76 -5.85
N LEU A 811 32.26 0.85 -6.82
CA LEU A 811 31.21 -0.19 -6.74
C LEU A 811 31.48 -1.12 -5.55
N GLU A 812 32.73 -1.55 -5.37
CA GLU A 812 33.14 -2.40 -4.26
C GLU A 812 33.00 -1.69 -2.90
N ALA A 813 33.29 -0.40 -2.83
CA ALA A 813 33.10 0.41 -1.61
C ALA A 813 31.62 0.53 -1.26
N THR A 814 30.76 0.83 -2.26
CA THR A 814 29.31 0.96 -2.07
C THR A 814 28.72 -0.33 -1.50
N TRP A 815 28.88 -1.45 -2.19
CA TRP A 815 28.31 -2.72 -1.73
C TRP A 815 29.11 -3.37 -0.59
N GLY A 816 30.37 -3.02 -0.44
CA GLY A 816 31.16 -3.36 0.75
C GLY A 816 30.64 -2.71 2.04
N ARG A 817 30.26 -1.42 1.97
CA ARG A 817 29.60 -0.70 3.07
C ARG A 817 28.23 -1.33 3.36
N TYR A 818 27.39 -1.50 2.35
CA TYR A 818 26.08 -2.13 2.49
C TYR A 818 26.18 -3.52 3.12
N TRP A 819 27.16 -4.34 2.69
CA TRP A 819 27.39 -5.66 3.24
C TRP A 819 27.76 -5.63 4.72
N ARG A 820 28.66 -4.76 5.14
CA ARG A 820 29.03 -4.62 6.57
C ARG A 820 27.81 -4.26 7.40
N GLU A 821 27.01 -3.30 6.97
CA GLU A 821 25.78 -2.90 7.67
C GLU A 821 24.73 -4.01 7.69
N SER A 822 24.59 -4.76 6.60
CA SER A 822 23.69 -5.91 6.51
C SER A 822 24.15 -7.08 7.37
N LEU A 823 25.44 -7.38 7.40
CA LEU A 823 26.02 -8.45 8.22
C LEU A 823 25.81 -8.17 9.72
N GLU A 824 26.03 -6.93 10.15
CA GLU A 824 25.75 -6.52 11.52
C GLU A 824 24.26 -6.67 11.89
N ARG A 825 23.35 -6.40 10.92
CA ARG A 825 21.91 -6.61 11.07
C ARG A 825 21.56 -8.10 11.14
N ILE A 826 22.12 -8.93 10.29
CA ILE A 826 21.95 -10.39 10.24
C ILE A 826 22.42 -11.03 11.54
N GLU A 827 23.55 -10.60 12.08
CA GLU A 827 24.14 -11.10 13.32
C GLU A 827 23.52 -10.47 14.58
N GLY A 828 22.61 -9.54 14.47
CA GLY A 828 21.95 -8.86 15.60
C GLY A 828 22.83 -7.85 16.34
N ARG A 829 24.00 -7.49 15.78
CA ARG A 829 24.92 -6.49 16.36
C ARG A 829 24.47 -5.06 16.09
N ARG A 830 23.72 -4.83 15.02
CA ARG A 830 23.10 -3.55 14.69
C ARG A 830 21.62 -3.60 15.01
N ALA A 831 21.14 -2.70 15.84
CA ALA A 831 19.70 -2.51 16.03
C ALA A 831 19.08 -1.98 14.74
N TRP A 832 17.96 -2.56 14.36
CA TRP A 832 17.15 -2.08 13.24
C TRP A 832 15.68 -2.08 13.68
N ASP A 833 14.92 -1.20 13.10
CA ASP A 833 13.51 -1.02 13.40
C ASP A 833 12.65 -1.57 12.27
N ALA A 834 12.93 -1.13 11.05
CA ALA A 834 12.29 -1.59 9.83
C ALA A 834 13.25 -1.54 8.64
N TYR A 835 12.92 -2.23 7.57
CA TYR A 835 13.55 -2.10 6.25
C TYR A 835 12.50 -2.30 5.15
N THR A 836 12.83 -1.89 3.93
CA THR A 836 12.01 -2.16 2.76
C THR A 836 12.61 -3.30 1.94
N PRO A 837 11.84 -4.35 1.59
CA PRO A 837 12.36 -5.47 0.80
C PRO A 837 12.77 -5.12 -0.64
N TYR A 838 12.75 -3.84 -1.05
CA TYR A 838 13.47 -3.36 -2.23
C TYR A 838 14.97 -3.70 -2.17
N GLU A 839 15.50 -3.97 -0.97
CA GLU A 839 16.86 -4.47 -0.76
C GLU A 839 17.12 -5.81 -1.48
N TRP A 840 16.10 -6.54 -1.96
CA TRP A 840 16.27 -7.70 -2.83
C TRP A 840 17.16 -7.39 -4.04
N ARG A 841 17.10 -6.18 -4.60
CA ARG A 841 17.93 -5.75 -5.71
C ARG A 841 19.43 -5.82 -5.40
N SER A 842 19.82 -5.67 -4.15
CA SER A 842 21.22 -5.83 -3.72
C SER A 842 21.74 -7.28 -3.86
N VAL A 843 20.83 -8.27 -3.85
CA VAL A 843 21.20 -9.66 -4.17
C VAL A 843 21.71 -9.77 -5.61
N SER A 844 20.99 -9.17 -6.58
CA SER A 844 21.46 -9.06 -7.97
C SER A 844 22.78 -8.30 -8.08
N ALA A 845 22.95 -7.21 -7.33
CA ALA A 845 24.20 -6.46 -7.31
C ALA A 845 25.38 -7.34 -6.87
N PHE A 846 25.24 -8.12 -5.80
CA PHE A 846 26.28 -9.04 -5.36
C PHE A 846 26.55 -10.15 -6.37
N VAL A 847 25.54 -10.68 -7.06
CA VAL A 847 25.71 -11.65 -8.16
C VAL A 847 26.57 -11.04 -9.28
N ARG A 848 26.25 -9.82 -9.72
CA ARG A 848 26.95 -9.11 -10.78
C ARG A 848 28.37 -8.67 -10.39
N LEU A 849 28.61 -8.48 -9.10
CA LEU A 849 29.95 -8.22 -8.53
C LEU A 849 30.78 -9.49 -8.35
N GLY A 850 30.22 -10.69 -8.61
CA GLY A 850 30.89 -11.97 -8.43
C GLY A 850 31.02 -12.41 -6.97
N GLN A 851 30.07 -12.00 -6.12
CA GLN A 851 30.04 -12.26 -4.67
C GLN A 851 28.82 -13.12 -4.25
N PRO A 852 28.69 -14.36 -4.77
CA PRO A 852 27.50 -15.20 -4.59
C PRO A 852 27.25 -15.59 -3.13
N GLN A 853 28.28 -15.67 -2.27
CA GLN A 853 28.12 -15.99 -0.85
C GLN A 853 27.36 -14.88 -0.10
N ARG A 854 27.65 -13.60 -0.43
CA ARG A 854 26.92 -12.44 0.13
C ARG A 854 25.47 -12.42 -0.38
N ALA A 855 25.29 -12.71 -1.67
CA ALA A 855 23.96 -12.85 -2.26
C ALA A 855 23.14 -13.94 -1.57
N GLN A 856 23.75 -15.08 -1.24
CA GLN A 856 23.10 -16.19 -0.53
C GLN A 856 22.69 -15.79 0.89
N ALA A 857 23.63 -15.27 1.69
CA ALA A 857 23.36 -14.88 3.08
C ALA A 857 22.27 -13.80 3.19
N LEU A 858 22.28 -12.83 2.27
CA LEU A 858 21.24 -11.79 2.22
C LEU A 858 19.88 -12.37 1.81
N SER A 859 19.84 -13.28 0.83
CA SER A 859 18.63 -14.00 0.43
C SER A 859 18.03 -14.79 1.59
N GLU A 860 18.84 -15.50 2.35
CA GLU A 860 18.38 -16.26 3.53
C GLU A 860 17.80 -15.34 4.62
N PHE A 861 18.39 -14.17 4.81
CA PHE A 861 17.89 -13.19 5.74
C PHE A 861 16.50 -12.70 5.33
N PHE A 862 16.30 -12.27 4.08
CA PHE A 862 15.01 -11.76 3.60
C PHE A 862 13.93 -12.85 3.55
N MET A 863 14.28 -14.10 3.22
CA MET A 863 13.33 -15.20 3.19
C MET A 863 12.72 -15.53 4.57
N ARG A 864 13.41 -15.20 5.67
CA ARG A 864 12.87 -15.37 7.03
C ARG A 864 11.78 -14.36 7.38
N ASP A 865 11.77 -13.23 6.70
CA ASP A 865 10.86 -12.11 7.02
C ASP A 865 9.58 -12.07 6.19
N ARG A 866 9.21 -13.17 5.50
CA ARG A 866 7.89 -13.30 4.88
C ARG A 866 6.80 -13.29 5.96
N ARG A 867 5.73 -12.54 5.74
CA ARG A 867 4.67 -12.35 6.73
C ARG A 867 3.27 -12.63 6.15
N PRO A 868 2.53 -13.63 6.61
CA PRO A 868 3.02 -14.86 7.23
C PRO A 868 3.93 -15.65 6.28
N ALA A 869 4.90 -16.37 6.84
CA ALA A 869 5.88 -17.11 6.03
C ALA A 869 5.21 -18.12 5.08
N GLY A 870 4.14 -18.78 5.52
CA GLY A 870 3.41 -19.77 4.72
C GLY A 870 2.61 -19.21 3.54
N TRP A 871 2.51 -17.85 3.40
CA TRP A 871 1.88 -17.19 2.27
C TRP A 871 2.87 -16.60 1.27
N ASN A 872 4.16 -16.84 1.46
CA ASN A 872 5.21 -16.48 0.50
C ASN A 872 5.22 -15.01 0.07
N GLN A 873 5.10 -14.07 0.99
CA GLN A 873 4.89 -12.66 0.68
C GLN A 873 5.60 -11.70 1.62
N TRP A 874 5.78 -10.48 1.13
CA TRP A 874 6.21 -9.32 1.91
C TRP A 874 5.24 -8.15 1.70
N GLY A 875 5.17 -7.24 2.70
CA GLY A 875 4.71 -5.87 2.50
C GLY A 875 5.85 -5.00 1.99
N GLU A 876 5.58 -3.73 1.71
CA GLU A 876 6.61 -2.75 1.37
C GLU A 876 7.56 -2.51 2.53
N VAL A 877 7.05 -2.55 3.75
CA VAL A 877 7.82 -2.35 4.98
C VAL A 877 7.79 -3.61 5.82
N VAL A 878 8.95 -4.08 6.21
CA VAL A 878 9.15 -5.17 7.17
C VAL A 878 9.65 -4.58 8.47
N VAL A 879 8.87 -4.74 9.53
CA VAL A 879 9.23 -4.28 10.89
C VAL A 879 9.88 -5.42 11.68
N ARG A 880 10.84 -5.08 12.53
CA ARG A 880 11.51 -6.08 13.36
C ARG A 880 10.55 -6.78 14.32
N GLN A 881 9.71 -5.99 15.00
CA GLN A 881 8.69 -6.50 15.90
C GLN A 881 7.41 -6.82 15.13
N ALA A 882 7.15 -8.10 14.87
CA ALA A 882 6.07 -8.52 13.98
C ALA A 882 4.67 -7.99 14.37
N ARG A 883 4.45 -7.64 15.65
CA ARG A 883 3.15 -7.13 16.14
C ARG A 883 3.11 -5.61 16.35
N GLU A 884 4.22 -4.92 16.08
CA GLU A 884 4.24 -3.46 16.10
C GLU A 884 3.38 -2.90 14.98
N VAL A 885 2.41 -2.06 15.33
CA VAL A 885 1.49 -1.44 14.36
C VAL A 885 2.24 -0.38 13.55
N ARG A 886 2.31 -0.60 12.25
CA ARG A 886 2.94 0.32 11.32
C ARG A 886 2.26 0.26 9.96
N PHE A 887 2.38 1.32 9.16
CA PHE A 887 2.01 1.25 7.76
C PHE A 887 2.99 0.31 7.03
N LEU A 888 2.45 -0.76 6.44
CA LEU A 888 3.23 -1.78 5.73
C LEU A 888 3.17 -1.63 4.21
N GLY A 889 2.46 -0.64 3.70
CA GLY A 889 2.02 -0.63 2.31
C GLY A 889 0.89 -1.63 2.08
N ASP A 890 0.80 -2.19 0.89
CA ASP A 890 -0.10 -3.32 0.63
C ASP A 890 0.58 -4.67 0.82
N MET A 891 -0.21 -5.70 1.06
CA MET A 891 0.23 -7.08 1.16
C MET A 891 -0.65 -7.99 0.30
N PRO A 892 -0.03 -8.84 -0.53
CA PRO A 892 1.37 -8.80 -0.96
C PRO A 892 1.68 -7.54 -1.75
N HIS A 893 2.96 -7.10 -1.76
CA HIS A 893 3.40 -5.95 -2.54
C HIS A 893 4.00 -6.41 -3.88
N ALA A 894 3.39 -6.05 -5.00
CA ALA A 894 3.73 -6.63 -6.30
C ALA A 894 5.06 -6.13 -6.88
N TRP A 895 5.51 -4.90 -6.57
CA TRP A 895 6.86 -4.46 -6.93
C TRP A 895 7.92 -5.25 -6.16
N ILE A 896 7.76 -5.43 -4.84
CA ILE A 896 8.67 -6.29 -4.06
C ILE A 896 8.70 -7.72 -4.63
N ALA A 897 7.54 -8.25 -5.04
CA ALA A 897 7.46 -9.55 -5.69
C ALA A 897 8.30 -9.60 -6.98
N SER A 898 8.32 -8.52 -7.78
CA SER A 898 9.12 -8.46 -9.00
C SER A 898 10.61 -8.31 -8.73
N ASP A 899 11.02 -7.54 -7.72
CA ASP A 899 12.42 -7.43 -7.30
C ASP A 899 12.97 -8.77 -6.79
N PHE A 900 12.15 -9.51 -6.02
CA PHE A 900 12.47 -10.87 -5.61
C PHE A 900 12.64 -11.82 -6.82
N ILE A 901 11.66 -11.83 -7.75
CA ILE A 901 11.72 -12.64 -8.97
C ILE A 901 13.00 -12.31 -9.75
N GLY A 902 13.26 -11.04 -10.01
CA GLY A 902 14.45 -10.57 -10.73
C GLY A 902 15.73 -11.06 -10.08
N SER A 903 15.86 -10.88 -8.77
CA SER A 903 17.04 -11.25 -8.00
C SER A 903 17.30 -12.75 -7.98
N MET A 904 16.24 -13.56 -7.85
CA MET A 904 16.38 -15.03 -7.87
C MET A 904 16.71 -15.56 -9.27
N LEU A 905 16.12 -14.97 -10.32
CA LEU A 905 16.45 -15.35 -11.69
C LEU A 905 17.86 -14.91 -12.08
N ASP A 906 18.36 -13.77 -11.62
CA ASP A 906 19.72 -13.30 -11.87
C ASP A 906 20.79 -14.24 -11.30
N ARG A 907 20.50 -14.94 -10.22
CA ARG A 907 21.40 -16.01 -9.69
C ARG A 907 21.59 -17.15 -10.68
N LEU A 908 20.53 -17.46 -11.44
CA LEU A 908 20.52 -18.57 -12.42
C LEU A 908 20.99 -18.13 -13.80
N ALA A 909 20.50 -16.97 -14.25
CA ALA A 909 20.89 -16.36 -15.51
C ALA A 909 20.56 -14.87 -15.52
N TYR A 910 21.51 -14.02 -15.92
CA TYR A 910 21.26 -12.59 -16.08
C TYR A 910 21.81 -12.06 -17.39
N GLU A 911 21.16 -11.05 -17.93
CA GLU A 911 21.61 -10.31 -19.10
C GLU A 911 22.57 -9.21 -18.66
N ARG A 912 23.77 -9.17 -19.27
CA ARG A 912 24.77 -8.14 -19.04
C ARG A 912 24.58 -7.05 -20.08
N GLU A 913 24.10 -5.89 -19.61
CA GLU A 913 23.65 -4.81 -20.49
C GLU A 913 24.75 -4.19 -21.39
N PRO A 914 25.97 -3.92 -20.90
CA PRO A 914 27.00 -3.22 -21.69
C PRO A 914 27.37 -3.91 -22.98
N ASP A 915 27.42 -5.24 -22.99
CA ASP A 915 27.84 -6.06 -24.14
C ASP A 915 26.74 -7.01 -24.64
N ARG A 916 25.55 -6.97 -24.09
CA ARG A 916 24.41 -7.84 -24.44
C ARG A 916 24.75 -9.34 -24.32
N ALA A 917 25.59 -9.68 -23.35
CA ALA A 917 25.91 -11.07 -23.03
C ALA A 917 24.83 -11.69 -22.14
N LEU A 918 24.74 -13.02 -22.13
CA LEU A 918 23.97 -13.80 -21.16
C LEU A 918 24.95 -14.59 -20.28
N VAL A 919 24.82 -14.39 -18.96
CA VAL A 919 25.68 -15.00 -17.96
C VAL A 919 24.87 -16.02 -17.15
N LEU A 920 25.36 -17.27 -17.10
CA LEU A 920 24.72 -18.38 -16.41
C LEU A 920 25.40 -18.67 -15.07
N ALA A 921 24.57 -19.08 -14.11
CA ALA A 921 24.94 -19.67 -12.82
C ALA A 921 25.82 -18.81 -11.89
N ALA A 922 25.92 -17.49 -12.13
CA ALA A 922 26.80 -16.59 -11.36
C ALA A 922 26.45 -16.51 -9.86
N GLY A 923 25.20 -16.76 -9.49
CA GLY A 923 24.71 -16.77 -8.10
C GLY A 923 24.33 -18.16 -7.57
N VAL A 924 24.69 -19.25 -8.28
CA VAL A 924 24.36 -20.63 -7.86
C VAL A 924 25.34 -21.08 -6.78
N PRO A 925 24.90 -21.39 -5.56
CA PRO A 925 25.75 -21.96 -4.53
C PRO A 925 26.33 -23.32 -4.94
N ARG A 926 27.56 -23.60 -4.57
CA ARG A 926 28.22 -24.88 -4.93
C ARG A 926 27.55 -26.11 -4.33
N GLU A 927 27.04 -25.96 -3.10
CA GLU A 927 26.31 -26.99 -2.39
C GLU A 927 25.06 -27.45 -3.17
N TRP A 928 24.46 -26.57 -3.96
CA TRP A 928 23.32 -26.92 -4.80
C TRP A 928 23.66 -27.89 -5.92
N LEU A 929 24.93 -27.90 -6.36
CA LEU A 929 25.35 -28.73 -7.47
C LEU A 929 25.30 -30.23 -7.15
N ALA A 930 25.37 -30.62 -5.89
CA ALA A 930 25.25 -32.03 -5.48
C ALA A 930 23.88 -32.63 -5.81
N ALA A 931 22.82 -31.89 -5.48
CA ALA A 931 21.44 -32.25 -5.85
C ALA A 931 21.13 -31.90 -7.31
N GLY A 932 21.78 -30.87 -7.82
CA GLY A 932 21.63 -30.34 -9.17
C GLY A 932 20.69 -29.15 -9.25
N VAL A 933 20.89 -28.33 -10.26
CA VAL A 933 20.09 -27.16 -10.62
C VAL A 933 19.60 -27.31 -12.04
N SER A 934 18.32 -27.10 -12.30
CA SER A 934 17.82 -27.03 -13.67
C SER A 934 16.87 -25.87 -13.87
N VAL A 935 16.98 -25.27 -15.05
CA VAL A 935 16.14 -24.20 -15.57
C VAL A 935 15.54 -24.67 -16.87
N GLN A 936 14.20 -24.57 -17.02
CA GLN A 936 13.52 -24.97 -18.25
C GLN A 936 12.63 -23.81 -18.72
N ALA A 937 12.79 -23.48 -19.99
CA ALA A 937 12.00 -22.49 -20.72
C ALA A 937 12.03 -21.05 -20.13
N LEU A 938 13.07 -20.68 -19.37
CA LEU A 938 13.25 -19.31 -18.89
C LEU A 938 13.34 -18.34 -20.09
N ARG A 939 12.49 -17.33 -20.12
CA ARG A 939 12.46 -16.38 -21.22
C ARG A 939 13.57 -15.36 -21.10
N THR A 940 14.26 -15.14 -22.19
CA THR A 940 15.29 -14.10 -22.35
C THR A 940 15.06 -13.36 -23.65
N ARG A 941 15.75 -12.22 -23.85
CA ARG A 941 15.73 -11.51 -25.15
C ARG A 941 16.27 -12.36 -26.30
N HIS A 942 17.02 -13.42 -26.03
CA HIS A 942 17.62 -14.31 -27.00
C HIS A 942 16.80 -15.58 -27.28
N GLY A 943 15.68 -15.78 -26.59
CA GLY A 943 14.84 -16.97 -26.69
C GLY A 943 14.66 -17.69 -25.35
N ALA A 944 14.19 -18.94 -25.41
CA ALA A 944 13.98 -19.77 -24.24
C ALA A 944 15.28 -20.46 -23.81
N LEU A 945 15.71 -20.19 -22.57
CA LEU A 945 16.88 -20.84 -21.98
C LEU A 945 16.45 -22.09 -21.20
N SER A 946 17.09 -23.23 -21.54
CA SER A 946 17.00 -24.47 -20.76
C SER A 946 18.40 -25.01 -20.52
N TYR A 947 18.73 -25.28 -19.25
CA TYR A 947 19.97 -25.92 -18.87
C TYR A 947 19.83 -26.75 -17.59
N ARG A 948 20.75 -27.69 -17.43
CA ARG A 948 20.90 -28.48 -16.19
C ARG A 948 22.36 -28.51 -15.77
N MET A 949 22.63 -28.29 -14.51
CA MET A 949 23.96 -28.32 -13.93
C MET A 949 23.97 -29.21 -12.68
N ARG A 950 24.87 -30.22 -12.64
CA ARG A 950 24.98 -31.16 -11.52
C ARG A 950 26.40 -31.61 -11.33
N ARG A 951 26.78 -31.85 -10.09
CA ARG A 951 28.07 -32.45 -9.70
C ARG A 951 27.94 -33.97 -9.56
N ASP A 952 28.87 -34.69 -10.16
CA ASP A 952 29.10 -36.12 -9.97
C ASP A 952 30.57 -36.36 -9.60
N GLY A 953 30.80 -36.77 -8.35
CA GLY A 953 32.18 -36.87 -7.80
C GLY A 953 32.92 -35.54 -7.87
N SER A 954 34.07 -35.56 -8.56
CA SER A 954 34.90 -34.37 -8.82
C SER A 954 34.50 -33.60 -10.09
N THR A 955 33.50 -34.05 -10.82
CA THR A 955 33.10 -33.43 -12.09
C THR A 955 31.76 -32.74 -11.99
N VAL A 956 31.71 -31.51 -12.50
CA VAL A 956 30.43 -30.80 -12.69
C VAL A 956 30.08 -30.86 -14.17
N HIS A 957 28.85 -31.35 -14.44
CA HIS A 957 28.28 -31.44 -15.78
C HIS A 957 27.28 -30.32 -15.97
N LEU A 958 27.39 -29.54 -17.02
CA LEU A 958 26.42 -28.58 -17.49
C LEU A 958 25.97 -28.98 -18.90
N SER A 959 24.66 -29.13 -19.07
CA SER A 959 24.03 -29.36 -20.37
C SER A 959 23.12 -28.16 -20.68
N ILE A 960 23.33 -27.51 -21.83
CA ILE A 960 22.52 -26.41 -22.33
C ILE A 960 21.81 -26.87 -23.59
N GLU A 961 20.50 -26.73 -23.63
CA GLU A 961 19.67 -27.17 -24.73
C GLU A 961 19.64 -26.13 -25.89
N SER A 962 19.14 -26.55 -27.05
CA SER A 962 18.81 -25.67 -28.15
C SER A 962 17.53 -24.84 -27.80
N GLY A 963 17.34 -23.72 -28.51
CA GLY A 963 16.15 -22.83 -28.30
C GLY A 963 16.52 -21.41 -27.98
N LEU A 964 17.78 -21.14 -27.71
CA LEU A 964 18.37 -19.85 -27.50
C LEU A 964 19.22 -19.45 -28.69
N LYS A 965 19.12 -18.20 -29.16
CA LYS A 965 20.10 -17.61 -30.10
C LYS A 965 21.33 -17.19 -29.29
N LEU A 966 22.53 -17.43 -29.79
CA LEU A 966 23.72 -16.97 -29.10
C LEU A 966 23.70 -15.43 -29.00
N PRO A 967 23.91 -14.88 -27.80
CA PRO A 967 24.00 -13.44 -27.59
C PRO A 967 25.16 -12.80 -28.35
N GLU A 968 25.05 -11.54 -28.77
CA GLU A 968 26.12 -10.79 -29.40
C GLU A 968 27.41 -10.77 -28.53
N GLY A 969 27.24 -10.45 -27.24
CA GLY A 969 28.32 -10.45 -26.25
C GLY A 969 28.73 -11.83 -25.75
N GLY A 970 28.11 -12.90 -26.27
CA GLY A 970 28.41 -14.28 -25.93
C GLY A 970 27.53 -14.84 -24.81
N LEU A 971 27.57 -16.19 -24.75
CA LEU A 971 26.97 -16.94 -23.64
C LEU A 971 28.12 -17.34 -22.70
N TRP A 972 27.98 -17.04 -21.43
CA TRP A 972 29.03 -17.22 -20.45
C TRP A 972 28.54 -18.08 -19.27
N LEU A 973 29.36 -19.03 -18.85
CA LEU A 973 29.21 -19.73 -17.59
C LEU A 973 30.11 -19.05 -16.56
N ALA A 974 29.55 -18.43 -15.55
CA ALA A 974 30.31 -17.89 -14.43
C ALA A 974 30.64 -19.00 -13.42
N TRP A 975 31.89 -19.06 -12.95
CA TRP A 975 32.28 -19.95 -11.87
C TRP A 975 32.14 -19.21 -10.52
N PRO A 976 31.30 -19.66 -9.64
CA PRO A 976 31.04 -18.94 -8.38
C PRO A 976 32.17 -19.08 -7.38
N GLY A 977 32.47 -17.99 -6.64
CA GLY A 977 33.44 -17.94 -5.52
C GLY A 977 34.88 -17.69 -5.97
N ASP A 978 35.80 -17.62 -5.00
CA ASP A 978 37.18 -17.21 -5.18
C ASP A 978 38.16 -18.39 -5.28
N ASP A 979 37.68 -19.62 -5.19
CA ASP A 979 38.50 -20.83 -5.24
C ASP A 979 39.18 -21.06 -6.62
N ALA A 980 40.10 -22.00 -6.67
CA ALA A 980 40.76 -22.40 -7.90
C ALA A 980 39.77 -22.79 -9.00
N LEU A 981 40.01 -22.32 -10.22
CA LEU A 981 39.20 -22.65 -11.37
C LEU A 981 39.32 -24.11 -11.72
N PRO A 982 38.20 -24.83 -12.01
CA PRO A 982 38.26 -26.22 -12.48
C PRO A 982 38.83 -26.30 -13.89
N GLU A 983 39.44 -27.46 -14.27
CA GLU A 983 39.73 -27.75 -15.65
C GLU A 983 38.42 -27.85 -16.44
N ALA A 984 38.31 -27.13 -17.56
CA ALA A 984 37.10 -27.02 -18.35
C ALA A 984 37.22 -27.70 -19.70
N ARG A 985 36.15 -28.43 -20.10
CA ARG A 985 35.93 -28.94 -21.44
C ARG A 985 34.56 -28.54 -21.95
N VAL A 986 34.48 -28.08 -23.20
CA VAL A 986 33.21 -27.80 -23.90
C VAL A 986 33.13 -28.75 -25.10
N ASP A 987 32.09 -29.55 -25.19
CA ASP A 987 31.89 -30.58 -26.22
C ASP A 987 33.09 -31.47 -26.39
N GLY A 988 33.67 -31.86 -25.23
CA GLY A 988 34.86 -32.75 -25.17
C GLY A 988 36.21 -32.06 -25.46
N ARG A 989 36.24 -30.80 -25.87
CA ARG A 989 37.46 -30.05 -26.18
C ARG A 989 37.89 -29.20 -24.96
N PRO A 990 39.19 -29.12 -24.67
CA PRO A 990 39.69 -28.22 -23.64
C PRO A 990 39.24 -26.78 -23.91
N ALA A 991 38.82 -26.06 -22.86
CA ALA A 991 38.38 -24.68 -22.93
C ALA A 991 39.10 -23.85 -21.86
N SER A 992 39.37 -22.59 -22.17
CA SER A 992 40.08 -21.65 -21.28
C SER A 992 39.11 -20.67 -20.63
N TRP A 993 39.37 -20.36 -19.37
CA TRP A 993 38.65 -19.34 -18.61
C TRP A 993 39.10 -17.94 -19.00
N GLU A 994 38.16 -17.03 -19.16
CA GLU A 994 38.38 -15.58 -19.26
C GLU A 994 38.02 -14.95 -17.92
N GLY A 995 38.98 -14.65 -17.07
CA GLY A 995 38.75 -14.34 -15.68
C GLY A 995 38.09 -15.53 -14.96
N ARG A 996 36.88 -15.35 -14.45
CA ARG A 996 36.10 -16.43 -13.82
C ARG A 996 34.89 -16.86 -14.67
N ALA A 997 34.88 -16.56 -15.96
CA ALA A 997 33.80 -16.93 -16.87
C ALA A 997 34.32 -17.79 -18.02
N LEU A 998 33.53 -18.78 -18.41
CA LEU A 998 33.81 -19.69 -19.52
C LEU A 998 32.86 -19.37 -20.67
N ARG A 999 33.41 -19.09 -21.84
CA ARG A 999 32.62 -18.77 -23.03
C ARG A 999 32.07 -20.04 -23.68
N ILE A 1000 30.77 -20.02 -23.99
CA ILE A 1000 30.07 -21.08 -24.75
C ILE A 1000 29.81 -20.56 -26.15
N ALA A 1001 30.47 -21.20 -27.13
CA ALA A 1001 30.50 -20.71 -28.51
C ALA A 1001 29.45 -21.32 -29.44
N ALA A 1002 28.76 -22.37 -29.02
CA ALA A 1002 27.71 -23.05 -29.81
C ALA A 1002 26.64 -23.63 -28.91
N LEU A 1003 25.47 -23.89 -29.47
CA LEU A 1003 24.33 -24.56 -28.82
C LEU A 1003 23.77 -25.66 -29.73
N PRO A 1004 23.30 -26.81 -29.17
CA PRO A 1004 23.41 -27.18 -27.75
C PRO A 1004 24.86 -27.37 -27.30
N ALA A 1005 25.14 -27.33 -26.00
CA ALA A 1005 26.47 -27.44 -25.45
C ALA A 1005 26.53 -28.40 -24.24
N GLN A 1006 27.64 -29.13 -24.13
CA GLN A 1006 28.01 -29.97 -22.99
C GLN A 1006 29.27 -29.44 -22.35
N VAL A 1007 29.22 -29.03 -21.10
CA VAL A 1007 30.39 -28.55 -20.36
C VAL A 1007 30.73 -29.54 -19.25
N GLN A 1008 31.99 -29.87 -19.14
CA GLN A 1008 32.54 -30.66 -18.04
C GLN A 1008 33.61 -29.84 -17.33
N LEU A 1009 33.46 -29.73 -16.03
CA LEU A 1009 34.38 -29.00 -15.16
C LEU A 1009 34.93 -29.98 -14.13
N THR A 1010 36.23 -30.26 -14.20
CA THR A 1010 36.92 -31.14 -13.25
C THR A 1010 37.46 -30.30 -12.10
N LEU A 1011 36.93 -30.52 -10.92
CA LEU A 1011 37.33 -29.82 -9.69
C LEU A 1011 38.72 -30.27 -9.28
N PRO A 1012 39.58 -29.33 -8.76
CA PRO A 1012 40.92 -29.65 -8.31
C PRO A 1012 40.94 -30.59 -7.09
#